data_1aedbabfadf49182b2b6b00a0d366b2a
#
_entry.id   1aedbabfadf49182b2b6b00a0d366b2a
#
_cell.length_a   1.000
_cell.length_b   1.000
_cell.length_c   1.000
_cell.angle_alpha   90.00
_cell.angle_beta   90.00
_cell.angle_gamma   90.00
#
_symmetry.space_group_name_H-M   'P 1'
#
loop_
_entity.id
_entity.type
_entity.pdbx_description
1 polymer ?
#
loop_
_entity_poly.entity_id
_entity_poly.type
_entity_poly.pdbx_seq_one_letter_code
_entity_poly.pdbx_strand_id
1 'polypeptide(L)'
;MLGKYEDKVYTAICSEKTLQSNEKGFFMQFVENVQEEVGQDWIQNTFGTLKSDKERIRKVYEYEPLKTVVFDTLSRVQEIYRQKSADVSQSRRRLAEQALKNGEIQKALILYSQSILRSPPTGENKAVDDGKSLSLGFWGRSQVFATMNEYNFALSDIQTALKENIFDSYKAQAFWKMGVCYKAVGEVERSKVAFGVAEKLLQNNEGALRNLKKDMEKDYKQNSNQFKKSLPKVSGKSHPKLPNASSKICIKQAKGLGRFVAAQEAVQTGDILTVEPPYAACLLPECFGTHCHHCFDRLIAPVGCPTCCSIAFCGNDCRNIAVKTYHSFECKYLDLLIGSGMSILAHTALRMITQNNLEKILKIYENKDLELVYSLCTNSELRRPEDFFQRTLMACFLLRCLQKCGYFPYRRDDDCTPSEDELKVAELLLLHLQILQFNAHEIYESKCSTNHRFKGVKAGYIGVAVYPTSSYFNHSCYPGVTRYFVGKNIILTATRPINPGEIIPENYGPVFTRRNLVERQKSLSSRYWFVCECIACIQNWPSLDKGLDNVSRKVRCPTQRCTYYFVLPVENDTIKCPKCKKNVCLTENIVRLKNCEEQLKEAGELMEKQDAKNGIRLLQEAIDVFHKVSVPPHRDIHLGQELLRTFLAEAGNVHVVAQ
;
A
#
# COMPACT_ATOMS: atom_id res chain seq x y z
N MET A 1 -18.63 8.09 -6.42
CA MET A 1 -19.57 7.67 -7.47
C MET A 1 -19.12 6.47 -8.33
N LEU A 2 -17.93 5.96 -8.19
CA LEU A 2 -17.37 4.86 -9.00
C LEU A 2 -17.44 3.48 -8.31
N GLY A 3 -18.29 3.30 -7.29
CA GLY A 3 -18.07 2.29 -6.24
C GLY A 3 -18.43 0.83 -6.51
N LYS A 4 -19.42 0.44 -7.27
CA LYS A 4 -19.86 -0.97 -7.36
C LYS A 4 -19.53 -1.67 -8.68
N TYR A 5 -19.46 -0.95 -9.76
CA TYR A 5 -19.13 -1.48 -11.09
C TYR A 5 -17.62 -1.60 -11.33
N GLU A 6 -16.86 -0.76 -10.67
CA GLU A 6 -15.44 -0.57 -10.89
C GLU A 6 -14.62 -1.80 -10.50
N ASP A 7 -14.82 -2.31 -9.29
CA ASP A 7 -13.96 -3.37 -8.73
C ASP A 7 -14.10 -4.71 -9.47
N LYS A 8 -15.29 -5.08 -9.91
CA LYS A 8 -15.50 -6.36 -10.60
C LYS A 8 -15.04 -6.36 -12.05
N VAL A 9 -15.27 -5.25 -12.76
CA VAL A 9 -15.03 -5.20 -14.21
C VAL A 9 -13.56 -4.88 -14.51
N TYR A 10 -12.92 -3.95 -13.79
CA TYR A 10 -11.49 -3.71 -13.91
C TYR A 10 -10.68 -4.92 -13.46
N THR A 11 -11.04 -5.52 -12.35
CA THR A 11 -10.39 -6.73 -11.83
C THR A 11 -10.52 -7.90 -12.82
N ALA A 12 -11.70 -8.10 -13.43
CA ALA A 12 -11.92 -9.15 -14.42
C ALA A 12 -11.04 -8.99 -15.67
N ILE A 13 -10.70 -7.77 -16.08
CA ILE A 13 -9.85 -7.53 -17.24
C ILE A 13 -8.38 -7.69 -16.95
N CYS A 14 -7.96 -7.26 -15.75
CA CYS A 14 -6.57 -7.23 -15.37
C CYS A 14 -6.12 -8.47 -14.60
N SER A 15 -7.03 -9.26 -14.04
CA SER A 15 -6.72 -10.39 -13.16
C SER A 15 -7.51 -11.67 -13.48
N GLU A 16 -7.76 -11.97 -14.76
CA GLU A 16 -8.37 -13.27 -15.09
C GLU A 16 -7.52 -14.44 -14.58
N LYS A 17 -8.21 -15.45 -14.04
CA LYS A 17 -7.65 -16.70 -13.54
C LYS A 17 -7.09 -17.58 -14.70
N THR A 18 -6.13 -17.09 -15.46
CA THR A 18 -5.61 -17.83 -16.62
C THR A 18 -4.68 -18.98 -16.24
N LEU A 19 -4.19 -19.03 -14.99
CA LEU A 19 -3.16 -19.97 -14.56
C LEU A 19 -3.52 -20.78 -13.32
N GLN A 20 -4.70 -20.58 -12.74
CA GLN A 20 -5.13 -21.42 -11.61
C GLN A 20 -5.67 -22.76 -12.14
N SER A 21 -4.80 -23.75 -12.23
CA SER A 21 -5.23 -25.14 -12.41
C SER A 21 -5.88 -25.70 -11.15
N ASN A 22 -5.54 -25.15 -9.97
CA ASN A 22 -6.17 -25.46 -8.68
C ASN A 22 -6.04 -24.26 -7.72
N GLU A 23 -6.71 -24.30 -6.56
CA GLU A 23 -6.72 -23.23 -5.58
C GLU A 23 -5.34 -22.91 -4.96
N LYS A 24 -4.38 -23.85 -5.02
CA LYS A 24 -3.07 -23.74 -4.38
C LYS A 24 -1.96 -23.23 -5.29
N GLY A 25 -2.15 -23.26 -6.61
CA GLY A 25 -1.12 -22.99 -7.60
C GLY A 25 -0.10 -24.13 -7.75
N PHE A 26 0.79 -24.05 -8.75
CA PHE A 26 1.74 -25.12 -9.07
C PHE A 26 2.96 -25.18 -8.16
N PHE A 27 3.30 -24.09 -7.46
CA PHE A 27 4.54 -24.04 -6.67
C PHE A 27 4.53 -25.03 -5.51
N MET A 28 3.38 -25.23 -4.84
CA MET A 28 3.29 -26.23 -3.76
C MET A 28 3.50 -27.64 -4.26
N GLN A 29 2.97 -27.99 -5.44
CA GLN A 29 3.23 -29.30 -6.05
C GLN A 29 4.72 -29.47 -6.40
N PHE A 30 5.36 -28.41 -6.89
CA PHE A 30 6.81 -28.43 -7.11
C PHE A 30 7.58 -28.72 -5.83
N VAL A 31 7.24 -28.06 -4.72
CA VAL A 31 7.87 -28.30 -3.42
C VAL A 31 7.64 -29.74 -2.95
N GLU A 32 6.41 -30.23 -3.05
CA GLU A 32 6.04 -31.61 -2.66
C GLU A 32 6.87 -32.64 -3.47
N ASN A 33 6.93 -32.52 -4.80
CA ASN A 33 7.72 -33.40 -5.65
C ASN A 33 9.21 -33.41 -5.26
N VAL A 34 9.78 -32.25 -4.98
CA VAL A 34 11.18 -32.12 -4.57
C VAL A 34 11.41 -32.73 -3.17
N GLN A 35 10.46 -32.54 -2.24
CA GLN A 35 10.53 -33.12 -0.90
C GLN A 35 10.41 -34.65 -0.91
N GLU A 36 9.57 -35.21 -1.78
CA GLU A 36 9.44 -36.66 -1.98
C GLU A 36 10.73 -37.27 -2.51
N GLU A 37 11.43 -36.62 -3.45
CA GLU A 37 12.68 -37.12 -4.01
C GLU A 37 13.82 -37.19 -2.98
N VAL A 38 14.01 -36.14 -2.17
CA VAL A 38 15.12 -36.10 -1.22
C VAL A 38 14.81 -36.70 0.14
N GLY A 39 13.54 -36.78 0.51
CA GLY A 39 13.07 -37.28 1.78
C GLY A 39 13.29 -36.32 2.96
N GLN A 40 12.46 -36.51 3.99
CA GLN A 40 12.45 -35.61 5.17
C GLN A 40 13.76 -35.70 5.98
N ASP A 41 14.36 -36.88 6.05
CA ASP A 41 15.62 -37.09 6.76
C ASP A 41 16.76 -36.26 6.15
N TRP A 42 16.85 -36.22 4.84
CA TRP A 42 17.84 -35.39 4.15
C TRP A 42 17.62 -33.89 4.42
N ILE A 43 16.36 -33.44 4.42
CA ILE A 43 16.03 -32.04 4.70
C ILE A 43 16.47 -31.66 6.12
N GLN A 44 16.23 -32.54 7.10
CA GLN A 44 16.60 -32.27 8.50
C GLN A 44 18.10 -32.38 8.74
N ASN A 45 18.72 -33.47 8.31
CA ASN A 45 20.05 -33.87 8.75
C ASN A 45 21.17 -33.51 7.78
N THR A 46 20.83 -33.13 6.52
CA THR A 46 21.81 -32.66 5.51
C THR A 46 21.59 -31.19 5.20
N PHE A 47 20.42 -30.82 4.68
CA PHE A 47 20.13 -29.45 4.32
C PHE A 47 20.04 -28.53 5.56
N GLY A 48 19.44 -29.00 6.65
CA GLY A 48 19.29 -28.26 7.91
C GLY A 48 20.61 -27.96 8.61
N THR A 49 21.71 -28.65 8.28
CA THR A 49 23.04 -28.36 8.83
C THR A 49 23.76 -27.20 8.13
N LEU A 50 23.30 -26.79 6.94
CA LEU A 50 23.91 -25.69 6.19
C LEU A 50 23.79 -24.36 6.93
N LYS A 51 24.87 -23.61 6.98
CA LYS A 51 24.97 -22.41 7.83
C LYS A 51 24.67 -21.10 7.09
N SER A 52 24.88 -21.06 5.80
CA SER A 52 24.72 -19.84 5.00
C SER A 52 23.68 -20.01 3.87
N ASP A 53 23.08 -18.90 3.46
CA ASP A 53 22.15 -18.89 2.33
C ASP A 53 22.86 -19.27 1.03
N LYS A 54 24.14 -18.95 0.91
CA LYS A 54 25.00 -19.37 -0.21
C LYS A 54 25.09 -20.89 -0.31
N GLU A 55 25.38 -21.56 0.82
CA GLU A 55 25.45 -23.03 0.87
C GLU A 55 24.10 -23.65 0.51
N ARG A 56 22.98 -23.08 1.00
CA ARG A 56 21.62 -23.56 0.72
C ARG A 56 21.28 -23.47 -0.77
N ILE A 57 21.55 -22.32 -1.39
CA ILE A 57 21.32 -22.13 -2.83
C ILE A 57 22.21 -23.08 -3.65
N ARG A 58 23.52 -23.13 -3.37
CA ARG A 58 24.42 -24.03 -4.09
C ARG A 58 24.02 -25.49 -3.97
N LYS A 59 23.58 -25.93 -2.79
CA LYS A 59 23.16 -27.32 -2.56
C LYS A 59 22.01 -27.75 -3.47
N VAL A 60 21.10 -26.84 -3.82
CA VAL A 60 19.99 -27.12 -4.78
C VAL A 60 20.50 -27.39 -6.19
N TYR A 61 21.57 -26.71 -6.62
CA TYR A 61 22.13 -26.83 -7.97
C TYR A 61 23.23 -27.89 -8.10
N GLU A 62 23.85 -28.31 -7.00
CA GLU A 62 25.02 -29.22 -7.01
C GLU A 62 24.67 -30.66 -6.61
N TYR A 63 23.57 -30.88 -5.85
CA TYR A 63 23.17 -32.21 -5.40
C TYR A 63 22.32 -32.89 -6.47
N GLU A 64 22.91 -33.90 -7.19
CA GLU A 64 22.31 -34.49 -8.38
C GLU A 64 20.86 -34.98 -8.26
N PRO A 65 20.45 -35.70 -7.17
CA PRO A 65 19.05 -36.11 -7.05
C PRO A 65 18.10 -34.90 -7.04
N LEU A 66 18.45 -33.83 -6.30
CA LEU A 66 17.67 -32.61 -6.17
C LEU A 66 17.66 -31.83 -7.49
N LYS A 67 18.82 -31.69 -8.12
CA LYS A 67 19.03 -30.94 -9.37
C LYS A 67 18.11 -31.44 -10.48
N THR A 68 17.96 -32.74 -10.66
CA THR A 68 17.13 -33.32 -11.71
C THR A 68 15.68 -32.88 -11.60
N VAL A 69 15.06 -33.01 -10.44
CA VAL A 69 13.66 -32.65 -10.20
C VAL A 69 13.46 -31.13 -10.26
N VAL A 70 14.40 -30.36 -9.72
CA VAL A 70 14.37 -28.89 -9.77
C VAL A 70 14.48 -28.42 -11.21
N PHE A 71 15.42 -28.92 -12.00
CA PHE A 71 15.63 -28.50 -13.38
C PHE A 71 14.45 -28.87 -14.28
N ASP A 72 13.77 -29.98 -14.05
CA ASP A 72 12.54 -30.32 -14.77
C ASP A 72 11.48 -29.19 -14.62
N THR A 73 11.29 -28.68 -13.42
CA THR A 73 10.35 -27.57 -13.19
C THR A 73 10.91 -26.24 -13.73
N LEU A 74 12.18 -25.92 -13.47
CA LEU A 74 12.78 -24.63 -13.88
C LEU A 74 12.87 -24.49 -15.41
N SER A 75 13.06 -25.60 -16.15
CA SER A 75 13.08 -25.60 -17.62
C SER A 75 11.77 -25.17 -18.24
N ARG A 76 10.65 -25.39 -17.54
CA ARG A 76 9.28 -25.03 -17.99
C ARG A 76 8.91 -23.58 -17.73
N VAL A 77 9.75 -22.79 -17.05
CA VAL A 77 9.51 -21.36 -16.84
C VAL A 77 9.52 -20.64 -18.19
N GLN A 78 8.42 -19.99 -18.52
CA GLN A 78 8.18 -19.31 -19.79
C GLN A 78 7.35 -18.05 -19.60
N GLU A 79 7.29 -17.21 -20.63
CA GLU A 79 6.44 -16.03 -20.65
C GLU A 79 4.96 -16.40 -20.59
N ILE A 80 4.27 -16.00 -19.52
CA ILE A 80 2.83 -16.14 -19.37
C ILE A 80 2.25 -14.81 -18.92
N TYR A 81 1.52 -14.15 -19.84
CA TYR A 81 0.91 -12.85 -19.61
C TYR A 81 -0.25 -12.60 -20.57
N ARG A 82 -1.18 -11.75 -20.17
CA ARG A 82 -2.29 -11.36 -20.99
C ARG A 82 -1.85 -10.33 -22.03
N GLN A 83 -1.93 -10.71 -23.29
CA GLN A 83 -1.52 -9.88 -24.41
C GLN A 83 -2.59 -8.84 -24.81
N LYS A 84 -2.16 -7.82 -25.54
CA LYS A 84 -3.03 -6.86 -26.19
C LYS A 84 -3.89 -7.52 -27.28
N SER A 85 -5.07 -6.95 -27.55
CA SER A 85 -5.98 -7.42 -28.61
C SER A 85 -6.77 -6.23 -29.16
N ALA A 86 -6.53 -5.91 -30.41
CA ALA A 86 -7.24 -4.85 -31.12
C ALA A 86 -8.75 -5.16 -31.25
N ASP A 87 -9.10 -6.43 -31.51
CA ASP A 87 -10.50 -6.87 -31.63
C ASP A 87 -11.28 -6.69 -30.33
N VAL A 88 -10.68 -7.11 -29.20
CA VAL A 88 -11.28 -6.91 -27.88
C VAL A 88 -11.39 -5.42 -27.57
N SER A 89 -10.35 -4.63 -27.88
CA SER A 89 -10.38 -3.17 -27.71
C SER A 89 -11.51 -2.53 -28.49
N GLN A 90 -11.64 -2.85 -29.78
CA GLN A 90 -12.71 -2.35 -30.63
C GLN A 90 -14.11 -2.76 -30.12
N SER A 91 -14.27 -4.02 -29.72
CA SER A 91 -15.54 -4.53 -29.17
C SER A 91 -15.95 -3.73 -27.92
N ARG A 92 -15.00 -3.51 -26.97
CA ARG A 92 -15.26 -2.73 -25.75
C ARG A 92 -15.58 -1.27 -26.07
N ARG A 93 -14.91 -0.67 -27.04
CA ARG A 93 -15.18 0.70 -27.49
C ARG A 93 -16.58 0.83 -28.07
N ARG A 94 -17.03 -0.09 -28.97
CA ARG A 94 -18.40 -0.08 -29.52
C ARG A 94 -19.46 -0.20 -28.41
N LEU A 95 -19.25 -1.08 -27.43
CA LEU A 95 -20.15 -1.19 -26.27
C LEU A 95 -20.16 0.10 -25.43
N ALA A 96 -19.00 0.76 -25.30
CA ALA A 96 -18.90 2.03 -24.58
C ALA A 96 -19.66 3.17 -25.30
N GLU A 97 -19.56 3.23 -26.62
CA GLU A 97 -20.31 4.19 -27.44
C GLU A 97 -21.83 4.01 -27.30
N GLN A 98 -22.29 2.76 -27.26
CA GLN A 98 -23.71 2.44 -27.03
C GLN A 98 -24.14 2.83 -25.61
N ALA A 99 -23.34 2.49 -24.59
CA ALA A 99 -23.61 2.86 -23.21
C ALA A 99 -23.68 4.39 -23.02
N LEU A 100 -22.77 5.14 -23.67
CA LEU A 100 -22.78 6.61 -23.62
C LEU A 100 -24.05 7.20 -24.27
N LYS A 101 -24.47 6.66 -25.43
CA LYS A 101 -25.73 7.06 -26.10
C LYS A 101 -26.96 6.80 -25.21
N ASN A 102 -26.94 5.72 -24.44
CA ASN A 102 -28.01 5.36 -23.50
C ASN A 102 -27.97 6.16 -22.19
N GLY A 103 -26.98 7.05 -21.98
CA GLY A 103 -26.82 7.79 -20.73
C GLY A 103 -26.20 6.97 -19.59
N GLU A 104 -25.70 5.77 -19.86
CA GLU A 104 -25.04 4.88 -18.89
C GLU A 104 -23.56 5.32 -18.67
N ILE A 105 -23.35 6.53 -18.14
CA ILE A 105 -22.06 7.23 -18.13
C ILE A 105 -20.95 6.40 -17.44
N GLN A 106 -21.25 5.80 -16.28
CA GLN A 106 -20.28 5.01 -15.53
C GLN A 106 -19.84 3.75 -16.29
N LYS A 107 -20.79 3.08 -16.91
CA LYS A 107 -20.53 1.90 -17.74
C LYS A 107 -19.70 2.26 -18.98
N ALA A 108 -20.00 3.39 -19.62
CA ALA A 108 -19.23 3.90 -20.74
C ALA A 108 -17.77 4.18 -20.32
N LEU A 109 -17.54 4.82 -19.17
CA LEU A 109 -16.21 5.10 -18.65
C LEU A 109 -15.40 3.83 -18.44
N ILE A 110 -16.01 2.82 -17.83
CA ILE A 110 -15.37 1.51 -17.60
C ILE A 110 -15.02 0.85 -18.94
N LEU A 111 -15.96 0.77 -19.87
CA LEU A 111 -15.76 0.11 -21.15
C LEU A 111 -14.69 0.79 -22.02
N TYR A 112 -14.64 2.12 -22.06
CA TYR A 112 -13.54 2.84 -22.73
C TYR A 112 -12.20 2.60 -22.07
N SER A 113 -12.15 2.59 -20.74
CA SER A 113 -10.92 2.27 -20.01
C SER A 113 -10.45 0.85 -20.33
N GLN A 114 -11.37 -0.11 -20.39
CA GLN A 114 -11.08 -1.48 -20.82
C GLN A 114 -10.55 -1.52 -22.26
N SER A 115 -11.15 -0.77 -23.18
CA SER A 115 -10.67 -0.64 -24.54
C SER A 115 -9.21 -0.16 -24.58
N ILE A 116 -8.89 0.91 -23.83
CA ILE A 116 -7.53 1.46 -23.74
C ILE A 116 -6.53 0.43 -23.19
N LEU A 117 -6.90 -0.29 -22.13
CA LEU A 117 -6.02 -1.30 -21.52
C LEU A 117 -5.76 -2.48 -22.48
N ARG A 118 -6.71 -2.84 -23.32
CA ARG A 118 -6.61 -3.94 -24.29
C ARG A 118 -5.98 -3.52 -25.62
N SER A 119 -5.93 -2.22 -25.91
CA SER A 119 -5.37 -1.72 -27.18
C SER A 119 -3.89 -2.06 -27.32
N PRO A 120 -3.45 -2.57 -28.48
CA PRO A 120 -2.04 -2.61 -28.84
C PRO A 120 -1.50 -1.19 -29.02
N PRO A 121 -0.17 -1.01 -29.04
CA PRO A 121 0.46 0.25 -29.45
C PRO A 121 -0.02 0.74 -30.80
N THR A 122 -0.04 2.06 -30.98
CA THR A 122 -0.48 2.68 -32.25
C THR A 122 0.39 2.24 -33.41
N GLY A 123 -0.25 1.86 -34.52
CA GLY A 123 0.39 1.37 -35.72
C GLY A 123 0.52 -0.16 -35.78
N GLU A 124 0.31 -0.86 -34.68
CA GLU A 124 0.20 -2.31 -34.66
C GLU A 124 -1.21 -2.76 -35.05
N ASN A 125 -1.32 -3.97 -35.60
CA ASN A 125 -2.61 -4.58 -36.04
C ASN A 125 -3.45 -3.65 -36.90
N LYS A 126 -2.95 -3.25 -38.08
CA LYS A 126 -3.61 -2.32 -39.00
C LYS A 126 -4.95 -2.84 -39.58
N ALA A 127 -5.22 -4.14 -39.48
CA ALA A 127 -6.47 -4.73 -39.89
C ALA A 127 -7.68 -4.24 -39.06
N VAL A 128 -7.42 -3.77 -37.82
CA VAL A 128 -8.46 -3.24 -36.95
C VAL A 128 -8.20 -1.75 -36.72
N ASP A 129 -9.18 -0.89 -37.00
CA ASP A 129 -9.14 0.56 -36.81
C ASP A 129 -7.90 1.24 -37.46
N ASP A 130 -7.31 0.69 -38.50
CA ASP A 130 -6.02 1.13 -39.10
C ASP A 130 -4.87 1.24 -38.08
N GLY A 131 -4.86 0.39 -37.06
CA GLY A 131 -3.88 0.44 -35.97
C GLY A 131 -4.08 1.62 -35.03
N LYS A 132 -5.24 2.25 -34.99
CA LYS A 132 -5.56 3.43 -34.18
C LYS A 132 -6.51 3.15 -33.02
N SER A 133 -6.70 1.88 -32.64
CA SER A 133 -7.61 1.49 -31.55
C SER A 133 -7.32 2.22 -30.24
N LEU A 134 -6.04 2.47 -29.93
CA LEU A 134 -5.63 3.17 -28.72
C LEU A 134 -6.07 4.63 -28.70
N SER A 135 -5.82 5.37 -29.78
CA SER A 135 -6.22 6.78 -29.89
C SER A 135 -7.74 6.96 -29.88
N LEU A 136 -8.47 6.04 -30.54
CA LEU A 136 -9.94 6.03 -30.53
C LEU A 136 -10.50 5.74 -29.11
N GLY A 137 -9.85 4.87 -28.35
CA GLY A 137 -10.21 4.60 -26.95
C GLY A 137 -10.09 5.85 -26.08
N PHE A 138 -8.96 6.56 -26.16
CA PHE A 138 -8.75 7.84 -25.44
C PHE A 138 -9.73 8.92 -25.89
N TRP A 139 -9.94 9.06 -27.20
CA TRP A 139 -10.93 9.99 -27.72
C TRP A 139 -12.33 9.73 -27.18
N GLY A 140 -12.79 8.48 -27.22
CA GLY A 140 -14.11 8.10 -26.69
C GLY A 140 -14.24 8.38 -25.20
N ARG A 141 -13.23 8.02 -24.40
CA ARG A 141 -13.23 8.27 -22.95
C ARG A 141 -13.24 9.75 -22.62
N SER A 142 -12.57 10.58 -23.41
CA SER A 142 -12.58 12.04 -23.23
C SER A 142 -13.99 12.63 -23.31
N GLN A 143 -14.86 12.07 -24.17
CA GLN A 143 -16.26 12.51 -24.28
C GLN A 143 -17.04 12.20 -23.01
N VAL A 144 -16.77 11.02 -22.39
CA VAL A 144 -17.38 10.64 -21.11
C VAL A 144 -16.96 11.60 -20.01
N PHE A 145 -15.66 11.89 -19.88
CA PHE A 145 -15.17 12.85 -18.88
C PHE A 145 -15.74 14.26 -19.10
N ALA A 146 -15.84 14.73 -20.34
CA ALA A 146 -16.46 16.02 -20.64
C ALA A 146 -17.94 16.07 -20.21
N THR A 147 -18.69 14.98 -20.41
CA THR A 147 -20.09 14.86 -19.95
C THR A 147 -20.20 14.87 -18.42
N MET A 148 -19.17 14.37 -17.72
CA MET A 148 -19.08 14.40 -16.26
C MET A 148 -18.55 15.74 -15.70
N ASN A 149 -18.23 16.71 -16.54
CA ASN A 149 -17.54 17.96 -16.19
C ASN A 149 -16.15 17.74 -15.54
N GLU A 150 -15.49 16.61 -15.85
CA GLU A 150 -14.15 16.25 -15.41
C GLU A 150 -13.13 16.66 -16.48
N TYR A 151 -13.03 17.97 -16.73
CA TYR A 151 -12.32 18.53 -17.88
C TYR A 151 -10.81 18.29 -17.87
N ASN A 152 -10.17 18.16 -16.70
CA ASN A 152 -8.75 17.80 -16.61
C ASN A 152 -8.46 16.40 -17.20
N PHE A 153 -9.30 15.42 -16.88
CA PHE A 153 -9.18 14.07 -17.44
C PHE A 153 -9.53 14.05 -18.92
N ALA A 154 -10.60 14.77 -19.32
CA ALA A 154 -10.97 14.92 -20.72
C ALA A 154 -9.82 15.50 -21.55
N LEU A 155 -9.18 16.58 -21.06
CA LEU A 155 -8.06 17.25 -21.70
C LEU A 155 -6.87 16.30 -21.86
N SER A 156 -6.50 15.58 -20.81
CA SER A 156 -5.40 14.60 -20.82
C SER A 156 -5.64 13.50 -21.85
N ASP A 157 -6.87 13.00 -21.94
CA ASP A 157 -7.25 11.96 -22.90
C ASP A 157 -7.24 12.49 -24.34
N ILE A 158 -7.73 13.70 -24.60
CA ILE A 158 -7.70 14.31 -25.95
C ILE A 158 -6.25 14.53 -26.38
N GLN A 159 -5.39 15.07 -25.51
CA GLN A 159 -3.98 15.26 -25.80
C GLN A 159 -3.29 13.94 -26.14
N THR A 160 -3.62 12.88 -25.38
CA THR A 160 -3.08 11.54 -25.63
C THR A 160 -3.60 10.98 -26.95
N ALA A 161 -4.88 11.14 -27.27
CA ALA A 161 -5.45 10.70 -28.55
C ALA A 161 -4.79 11.38 -29.76
N LEU A 162 -4.51 12.69 -29.65
CA LEU A 162 -3.78 13.45 -30.68
C LEU A 162 -2.34 12.96 -30.83
N LYS A 163 -1.64 12.72 -29.71
CA LYS A 163 -0.27 12.19 -29.69
C LYS A 163 -0.21 10.78 -30.31
N GLU A 164 -1.22 9.95 -30.07
CA GLU A 164 -1.39 8.61 -30.64
C GLU A 164 -2.00 8.66 -32.05
N ASN A 165 -1.86 9.77 -32.78
CA ASN A 165 -2.20 9.95 -34.17
C ASN A 165 -3.65 9.56 -34.54
N ILE A 166 -4.63 10.13 -33.84
CA ILE A 166 -6.05 9.95 -34.16
C ILE A 166 -6.35 10.32 -35.63
N PHE A 167 -7.41 9.76 -36.23
CA PHE A 167 -7.81 10.09 -37.60
C PHE A 167 -8.04 11.59 -37.80
N ASP A 168 -7.67 12.11 -38.97
CA ASP A 168 -7.77 13.55 -39.29
C ASP A 168 -9.22 14.06 -39.18
N SER A 169 -10.20 13.22 -39.46
CA SER A 169 -11.62 13.51 -39.30
C SER A 169 -12.03 13.91 -37.89
N TYR A 170 -11.28 13.48 -36.87
CA TYR A 170 -11.56 13.83 -35.47
C TYR A 170 -10.78 15.07 -35.00
N LYS A 171 -9.74 15.52 -35.70
CA LYS A 171 -8.85 16.60 -35.23
C LYS A 171 -9.58 17.90 -34.93
N ALA A 172 -10.49 18.30 -35.81
CA ALA A 172 -11.28 19.52 -35.63
C ALA A 172 -12.09 19.47 -34.31
N GLN A 173 -12.78 18.36 -34.07
CA GLN A 173 -13.53 18.14 -32.84
C GLN A 173 -12.62 18.03 -31.61
N ALA A 174 -11.43 17.42 -31.73
CA ALA A 174 -10.47 17.32 -30.66
C ALA A 174 -9.99 18.69 -30.18
N PHE A 175 -9.59 19.56 -31.11
CA PHE A 175 -9.19 20.93 -30.76
C PHE A 175 -10.35 21.77 -30.21
N TRP A 176 -11.56 21.61 -30.77
CA TRP A 176 -12.74 22.26 -30.20
C TRP A 176 -12.98 21.84 -28.75
N LYS A 177 -13.02 20.52 -28.46
CA LYS A 177 -13.20 20.02 -27.09
C LYS A 177 -12.04 20.40 -26.16
N MET A 178 -10.80 20.49 -26.66
CA MET A 178 -9.67 21.05 -25.90
C MET A 178 -9.94 22.50 -25.53
N GLY A 179 -10.47 23.33 -26.45
CA GLY A 179 -10.84 24.71 -26.17
C GLY A 179 -11.85 24.81 -25.04
N VAL A 180 -12.90 23.98 -25.05
CA VAL A 180 -13.88 23.87 -23.95
C VAL A 180 -13.22 23.46 -22.65
N CYS A 181 -12.39 22.40 -22.66
CA CYS A 181 -11.72 21.92 -21.47
C CYS A 181 -10.78 22.95 -20.87
N TYR A 182 -9.95 23.60 -21.69
CA TYR A 182 -9.05 24.70 -21.23
C TYR A 182 -9.82 25.87 -20.62
N LYS A 183 -10.96 26.26 -21.23
CA LYS A 183 -11.83 27.30 -20.68
C LYS A 183 -12.37 26.91 -19.29
N ALA A 184 -12.83 25.69 -19.16
CA ALA A 184 -13.38 25.16 -17.91
C ALA A 184 -12.37 25.09 -16.75
N VAL A 185 -11.08 24.84 -17.07
CA VAL A 185 -10.00 24.78 -16.06
C VAL A 185 -9.29 26.14 -15.84
N GLY A 186 -9.76 27.22 -16.51
CA GLY A 186 -9.24 28.58 -16.34
C GLY A 186 -8.01 28.91 -17.19
N GLU A 187 -7.60 28.06 -18.12
CA GLU A 187 -6.46 28.23 -19.02
C GLU A 187 -6.86 29.04 -20.29
N VAL A 188 -7.19 30.32 -20.12
CA VAL A 188 -7.83 31.16 -21.13
C VAL A 188 -7.02 31.24 -22.43
N GLU A 189 -5.72 31.46 -22.38
CA GLU A 189 -4.87 31.63 -23.58
C GLU A 189 -4.78 30.31 -24.38
N ARG A 190 -4.62 29.17 -23.70
CA ARG A 190 -4.63 27.86 -24.34
C ARG A 190 -6.00 27.54 -24.95
N SER A 191 -7.08 27.96 -24.30
CA SER A 191 -8.44 27.85 -24.83
C SER A 191 -8.60 28.59 -26.15
N LYS A 192 -8.18 29.85 -26.24
CA LYS A 192 -8.21 30.66 -27.46
C LYS A 192 -7.45 29.99 -28.60
N VAL A 193 -6.23 29.50 -28.33
CA VAL A 193 -5.43 28.80 -29.35
C VAL A 193 -6.13 27.54 -29.85
N ALA A 194 -6.66 26.71 -28.95
CA ALA A 194 -7.34 25.49 -29.32
C ALA A 194 -8.60 25.74 -30.15
N PHE A 195 -9.44 26.71 -29.77
CA PHE A 195 -10.58 27.15 -30.55
C PHE A 195 -10.19 27.71 -31.92
N GLY A 196 -9.12 28.51 -32.01
CA GLY A 196 -8.63 29.05 -33.27
C GLY A 196 -8.14 27.97 -34.25
N VAL A 197 -7.50 26.90 -33.73
CA VAL A 197 -7.14 25.73 -34.55
C VAL A 197 -8.40 24.99 -35.03
N ALA A 198 -9.38 24.77 -34.14
CA ALA A 198 -10.64 24.14 -34.51
C ALA A 198 -11.40 24.93 -35.56
N GLU A 199 -11.46 26.25 -35.46
CA GLU A 199 -12.10 27.16 -36.42
C GLU A 199 -11.47 27.02 -37.79
N LYS A 200 -10.14 27.02 -37.89
CA LYS A 200 -9.42 26.81 -39.16
C LYS A 200 -9.74 25.46 -39.81
N LEU A 201 -9.81 24.40 -38.99
CA LEU A 201 -10.12 23.05 -39.49
C LEU A 201 -11.59 22.89 -39.91
N LEU A 202 -12.49 23.73 -39.42
CA LEU A 202 -13.91 23.73 -39.69
C LEU A 202 -14.36 24.77 -40.74
N GLN A 203 -13.43 25.52 -41.34
CA GLN A 203 -13.74 26.67 -42.22
C GLN A 203 -14.77 26.38 -43.32
N ASN A 204 -14.90 25.12 -43.77
CA ASN A 204 -15.86 24.72 -44.80
C ASN A 204 -17.18 24.14 -44.22
N ASN A 205 -17.42 24.25 -42.91
CA ASN A 205 -18.62 23.72 -42.25
C ASN A 205 -19.29 24.78 -41.38
N GLU A 206 -20.15 25.60 -42.00
CA GLU A 206 -20.83 26.72 -41.34
C GLU A 206 -21.68 26.31 -40.14
N GLY A 207 -22.32 25.12 -40.17
CA GLY A 207 -23.10 24.62 -39.05
C GLY A 207 -22.23 24.32 -37.82
N ALA A 208 -21.08 23.67 -38.03
CA ALA A 208 -20.11 23.39 -36.98
C ALA A 208 -19.50 24.67 -36.45
N LEU A 209 -19.18 25.66 -37.30
CA LEU A 209 -18.66 26.95 -36.89
C LEU A 209 -19.62 27.75 -35.98
N ARG A 210 -20.92 27.74 -36.29
CA ARG A 210 -21.95 28.38 -35.45
C ARG A 210 -21.99 27.74 -34.05
N ASN A 211 -21.89 26.43 -33.95
CA ASN A 211 -21.89 25.72 -32.68
C ASN A 211 -20.57 25.94 -31.89
N LEU A 212 -19.42 25.97 -32.59
CA LEU A 212 -18.13 26.31 -31.99
C LEU A 212 -18.20 27.71 -31.34
N LYS A 213 -18.73 28.73 -32.04
CA LYS A 213 -18.86 30.09 -31.49
C LYS A 213 -19.75 30.15 -30.26
N LYS A 214 -20.86 29.39 -30.21
CA LYS A 214 -21.68 29.27 -29.02
C LYS A 214 -20.90 28.68 -27.85
N ASP A 215 -20.09 27.65 -28.07
CA ASP A 215 -19.26 27.06 -27.00
C ASP A 215 -18.14 28.00 -26.55
N MET A 216 -17.61 28.86 -27.44
CA MET A 216 -16.65 29.90 -27.06
C MET A 216 -17.24 30.94 -26.09
N GLU A 217 -18.54 31.24 -26.22
CA GLU A 217 -19.24 32.20 -25.36
C GLU A 217 -19.71 31.56 -24.04
N LYS A 218 -20.04 30.28 -24.03
CA LYS A 218 -20.61 29.55 -22.89
C LYS A 218 -19.58 29.39 -21.76
N ASP A 219 -20.03 29.58 -20.49
CA ASP A 219 -19.24 29.29 -19.31
C ASP A 219 -19.30 27.80 -18.94
N TYR A 220 -18.13 27.28 -18.54
CA TYR A 220 -17.96 25.91 -18.08
C TYR A 220 -17.37 25.91 -16.68
N LYS A 221 -17.83 24.97 -15.83
CA LYS A 221 -17.28 24.79 -14.48
C LYS A 221 -16.80 23.36 -14.31
N GLN A 222 -15.57 23.22 -13.87
CA GLN A 222 -14.99 21.94 -13.53
C GLN A 222 -15.58 21.40 -12.23
N ASN A 223 -15.81 20.09 -12.15
CA ASN A 223 -16.02 19.40 -10.89
C ASN A 223 -14.69 19.33 -10.14
N SER A 224 -14.56 20.16 -9.09
CA SER A 224 -13.26 20.42 -8.41
C SER A 224 -12.86 19.36 -7.36
N ASN A 225 -13.41 18.16 -7.37
CA ASN A 225 -13.41 17.27 -6.20
C ASN A 225 -12.24 16.26 -6.12
N GLN A 226 -11.20 16.39 -6.92
CA GLN A 226 -10.09 15.43 -6.85
C GLN A 226 -8.73 16.09 -6.66
N PHE A 227 -8.46 16.48 -5.41
CA PHE A 227 -7.09 16.80 -5.01
C PHE A 227 -6.30 15.51 -4.75
N LYS A 228 -5.17 15.34 -5.45
CA LYS A 228 -4.17 14.35 -5.06
C LYS A 228 -3.76 14.66 -3.62
N LYS A 229 -3.93 13.71 -2.70
CA LYS A 229 -3.56 13.88 -1.30
C LYS A 229 -2.07 14.16 -1.21
N SER A 230 -1.70 15.23 -0.53
CA SER A 230 -0.30 15.57 -0.28
C SER A 230 0.23 14.78 0.91
N LEU A 231 1.50 14.40 0.85
CA LEU A 231 2.16 13.78 2.00
C LEU A 231 2.32 14.84 3.12
N PRO A 232 1.98 14.49 4.36
CA PRO A 232 2.24 15.38 5.48
C PRO A 232 3.74 15.49 5.75
N LYS A 233 4.14 16.50 6.51
CA LYS A 233 5.51 16.62 7.00
C LYS A 233 5.64 15.98 8.37
N VAL A 234 6.82 15.45 8.71
CA VAL A 234 7.12 14.98 10.07
C VAL A 234 7.06 16.13 11.06
N SER A 235 6.67 15.85 12.30
CA SER A 235 6.63 16.85 13.37
C SER A 235 8.04 17.24 13.81
N GLY A 236 8.29 18.53 13.96
CA GLY A 236 9.61 19.08 14.30
C GLY A 236 10.56 19.03 13.10
N LYS A 237 11.85 18.79 13.38
CA LYS A 237 12.91 18.69 12.35
C LYS A 237 13.01 17.28 11.78
N SER A 238 13.53 17.14 10.57
CA SER A 238 13.89 15.83 10.03
C SER A 238 15.09 15.24 10.77
N HIS A 239 15.07 13.91 10.95
CA HIS A 239 16.15 13.20 11.61
C HIS A 239 17.41 13.18 10.71
N PRO A 240 18.62 13.45 11.24
CA PRO A 240 19.83 13.62 10.42
C PRO A 240 20.28 12.35 9.70
N LYS A 241 19.98 11.16 10.25
CA LYS A 241 20.36 9.85 9.67
C LYS A 241 19.17 9.06 9.10
N LEU A 242 17.94 9.49 9.38
CA LEU A 242 16.70 8.84 8.93
C LEU A 242 15.82 9.90 8.25
N PRO A 243 16.05 10.21 6.97
CA PRO A 243 15.45 11.39 6.31
C PRO A 243 13.92 11.38 6.29
N ASN A 244 13.30 10.20 6.45
CA ASN A 244 11.85 10.03 6.47
C ASN A 244 11.24 10.09 7.87
N ALA A 245 12.04 10.38 8.89
CA ALA A 245 11.65 10.38 10.30
C ALA A 245 11.83 11.75 10.96
N SER A 246 11.09 11.98 12.04
CA SER A 246 11.23 13.14 12.92
C SER A 246 12.51 13.03 13.77
N SER A 247 13.16 14.15 14.08
CA SER A 247 14.25 14.24 15.07
C SER A 247 13.82 13.85 16.50
N LYS A 248 12.51 13.77 16.75
CA LYS A 248 11.96 13.33 18.05
C LYS A 248 12.20 11.86 18.36
N ILE A 249 12.67 11.06 17.39
CA ILE A 249 12.90 9.61 17.57
C ILE A 249 14.38 9.26 17.39
N CYS A 250 14.79 8.14 17.99
CA CYS A 250 16.09 7.52 17.77
C CYS A 250 15.96 5.99 17.77
N ILE A 251 16.88 5.29 17.09
CA ILE A 251 16.98 3.83 17.15
C ILE A 251 17.91 3.47 18.31
N LYS A 252 17.45 2.57 19.18
CA LYS A 252 18.21 1.98 20.29
C LYS A 252 18.24 0.47 20.15
N GLN A 253 19.14 -0.17 20.91
CA GLN A 253 19.25 -1.62 20.99
C GLN A 253 19.30 -2.06 22.44
N ALA A 254 18.58 -3.13 22.79
CA ALA A 254 18.65 -3.76 24.12
C ALA A 254 18.52 -5.28 23.99
N LYS A 255 19.12 -5.99 24.97
CA LYS A 255 19.02 -7.46 25.04
C LYS A 255 17.55 -7.88 25.21
N GLY A 256 17.13 -8.86 24.43
CA GLY A 256 15.74 -9.37 24.43
C GLY A 256 14.73 -8.54 23.61
N LEU A 257 15.01 -7.25 23.34
CA LEU A 257 14.15 -6.38 22.55
C LEU A 257 14.67 -6.16 21.11
N GLY A 258 15.91 -6.55 20.84
CA GLY A 258 16.57 -6.23 19.59
C GLY A 258 16.75 -4.71 19.41
N ARG A 259 16.58 -4.23 18.19
CA ARG A 259 16.57 -2.80 17.86
C ARG A 259 15.13 -2.28 17.91
N PHE A 260 14.97 -1.07 18.43
CA PHE A 260 13.65 -0.44 18.56
C PHE A 260 13.73 1.08 18.48
N VAL A 261 12.63 1.71 18.17
CA VAL A 261 12.48 3.17 18.21
C VAL A 261 12.16 3.62 19.64
N ALA A 262 12.88 4.63 20.08
CA ALA A 262 12.63 5.34 21.35
C ALA A 262 12.44 6.84 21.09
N ALA A 263 11.74 7.51 22.00
CA ALA A 263 11.61 8.96 21.98
C ALA A 263 12.94 9.61 22.35
N GLN A 264 13.45 10.49 21.48
CA GLN A 264 14.60 11.35 21.73
C GLN A 264 14.16 12.62 22.48
N GLU A 265 13.00 13.14 22.12
CA GLU A 265 12.34 14.30 22.71
C GLU A 265 10.93 13.90 23.12
N ALA A 266 10.22 14.78 23.86
CA ALA A 266 8.82 14.55 24.19
C ALA A 266 7.96 14.49 22.92
N VAL A 267 7.20 13.40 22.79
CA VAL A 267 6.22 13.17 21.71
C VAL A 267 4.84 13.49 22.25
N GLN A 268 4.09 14.32 21.52
CA GLN A 268 2.71 14.67 21.82
C GLN A 268 1.73 13.83 20.99
N THR A 269 0.51 13.69 21.45
CA THR A 269 -0.57 13.05 20.67
C THR A 269 -0.76 13.81 19.35
N GLY A 270 -0.74 13.09 18.24
CA GLY A 270 -0.86 13.67 16.89
C GLY A 270 0.47 14.00 16.21
N ASP A 271 1.62 13.89 16.91
CA ASP A 271 2.93 14.05 16.26
C ASP A 271 3.14 13.00 15.17
N ILE A 272 3.51 13.47 13.98
CA ILE A 272 3.87 12.61 12.84
C ILE A 272 5.36 12.25 12.98
N LEU A 273 5.64 10.98 13.24
CA LEU A 273 6.98 10.50 13.53
C LEU A 273 7.72 9.97 12.30
N THR A 274 7.00 9.38 11.34
CA THR A 274 7.57 8.96 10.04
C THR A 274 6.61 9.23 8.90
N VAL A 275 7.18 9.59 7.74
CA VAL A 275 6.50 9.69 6.44
C VAL A 275 7.42 9.00 5.45
N GLU A 276 7.26 7.68 5.29
CA GLU A 276 8.26 6.84 4.63
C GLU A 276 7.73 6.23 3.33
N PRO A 277 8.42 6.44 2.18
CA PRO A 277 8.18 5.66 0.99
C PRO A 277 8.68 4.23 1.19
N PRO A 278 8.04 3.22 0.59
CA PRO A 278 8.51 1.84 0.72
C PRO A 278 9.85 1.64 0.00
N TYR A 279 10.71 0.79 0.56
CA TYR A 279 11.87 0.26 -0.16
C TYR A 279 11.43 -0.56 -1.37
N ALA A 280 10.43 -1.42 -1.19
CA ALA A 280 9.73 -2.11 -2.26
C ALA A 280 8.27 -2.33 -1.87
N ALA A 281 7.38 -2.34 -2.87
CA ALA A 281 5.96 -2.58 -2.67
C ALA A 281 5.34 -3.29 -3.86
N CYS A 282 4.39 -4.22 -3.58
CA CYS A 282 3.59 -4.92 -4.57
C CYS A 282 2.10 -4.72 -4.29
N LEU A 283 1.36 -4.38 -5.33
CA LEU A 283 -0.10 -4.33 -5.32
C LEU A 283 -0.65 -5.76 -5.30
N LEU A 284 -1.72 -6.01 -4.54
CA LEU A 284 -2.40 -7.30 -4.56
C LEU A 284 -3.06 -7.55 -5.92
N PRO A 285 -3.02 -8.78 -6.45
CA PRO A 285 -3.64 -9.11 -7.75
C PRO A 285 -5.12 -8.71 -7.85
N GLU A 286 -5.87 -8.81 -6.75
CA GLU A 286 -7.29 -8.43 -6.67
C GLU A 286 -7.51 -6.92 -6.86
N CYS A 287 -6.46 -6.13 -6.73
CA CYS A 287 -6.48 -4.68 -6.92
C CYS A 287 -5.97 -4.24 -8.30
N PHE A 288 -5.56 -5.18 -9.17
CA PHE A 288 -5.16 -4.85 -10.53
C PHE A 288 -6.36 -4.26 -11.30
N GLY A 289 -6.13 -3.15 -11.99
CA GLY A 289 -7.18 -2.40 -12.69
C GLY A 289 -8.05 -1.47 -11.82
N THR A 290 -8.03 -1.61 -10.50
CA THR A 290 -8.69 -0.67 -9.58
C THR A 290 -7.73 0.34 -8.97
N HIS A 291 -6.46 -0.04 -8.86
CA HIS A 291 -5.39 0.79 -8.29
C HIS A 291 -4.20 0.88 -9.26
N CYS A 292 -3.48 1.99 -9.17
CA CYS A 292 -2.25 2.18 -9.93
C CYS A 292 -1.15 1.20 -9.47
N HIS A 293 -0.62 0.42 -10.40
CA HIS A 293 0.41 -0.59 -10.08
C HIS A 293 1.74 0.01 -9.56
N HIS A 294 1.93 1.34 -9.68
CA HIS A 294 3.12 2.03 -9.19
C HIS A 294 2.93 2.80 -7.89
N CYS A 295 1.92 3.68 -7.82
CA CYS A 295 1.71 4.54 -6.64
C CYS A 295 0.61 4.06 -5.69
N PHE A 296 -0.21 3.09 -6.10
CA PHE A 296 -1.34 2.50 -5.36
C PHE A 296 -2.54 3.43 -5.16
N ASP A 297 -2.55 4.62 -5.81
CA ASP A 297 -3.74 5.46 -5.85
C ASP A 297 -4.86 4.77 -6.67
N ARG A 298 -6.11 5.00 -6.32
CA ARG A 298 -7.25 4.52 -7.09
C ARG A 298 -7.27 5.11 -8.49
N LEU A 299 -7.60 4.27 -9.45
CA LEU A 299 -7.66 4.62 -10.87
C LEU A 299 -8.96 5.32 -11.21
N ILE A 300 -8.86 6.41 -11.96
CA ILE A 300 -9.99 7.17 -12.52
C ILE A 300 -9.90 7.16 -14.04
N ALA A 301 -8.74 7.52 -14.55
CA ALA A 301 -8.42 7.55 -15.97
C ALA A 301 -7.21 6.64 -16.25
N PRO A 302 -7.36 5.29 -16.14
CA PRO A 302 -6.24 4.37 -16.26
C PRO A 302 -5.56 4.44 -17.61
N VAL A 303 -4.23 4.33 -17.60
CA VAL A 303 -3.39 4.07 -18.77
C VAL A 303 -2.74 2.70 -18.65
N GLY A 304 -2.62 1.97 -19.77
CA GLY A 304 -2.08 0.61 -19.80
C GLY A 304 -0.57 0.56 -19.95
N CYS A 305 0.00 -0.61 -19.62
CA CYS A 305 1.32 -1.00 -20.10
C CYS A 305 1.30 -1.12 -21.65
N PRO A 306 2.37 -0.80 -22.37
CA PRO A 306 2.42 -1.02 -23.82
C PRO A 306 2.37 -2.51 -24.21
N THR A 307 2.85 -3.42 -23.38
CA THR A 307 3.01 -4.85 -23.69
C THR A 307 1.88 -5.70 -23.11
N CYS A 308 1.67 -5.69 -21.79
CA CYS A 308 0.63 -6.49 -21.13
C CYS A 308 -0.66 -5.68 -20.90
N CYS A 309 -1.76 -6.39 -20.59
CA CYS A 309 -3.02 -5.77 -20.17
C CYS A 309 -3.44 -6.17 -18.74
N SER A 310 -2.56 -6.79 -17.96
CA SER A 310 -2.85 -7.27 -16.61
C SER A 310 -2.86 -6.14 -15.57
N ILE A 311 -2.18 -5.03 -15.84
CA ILE A 311 -2.05 -3.91 -14.90
C ILE A 311 -2.40 -2.56 -15.53
N ALA A 312 -2.64 -1.58 -14.67
CA ALA A 312 -2.94 -0.21 -15.07
C ALA A 312 -2.23 0.82 -14.19
N PHE A 313 -2.08 2.03 -14.70
CA PHE A 313 -1.42 3.15 -14.03
C PHE A 313 -2.34 4.38 -14.02
N CYS A 314 -2.18 5.25 -13.03
CA CYS A 314 -2.97 6.49 -12.92
C CYS A 314 -2.59 7.56 -13.96
N GLY A 315 -1.47 7.39 -14.65
CA GLY A 315 -0.98 8.30 -15.69
C GLY A 315 0.35 7.86 -16.27
N ASN A 316 0.83 8.63 -17.24
CA ASN A 316 2.05 8.30 -18.00
C ASN A 316 3.31 8.28 -17.12
N ASP A 317 3.42 9.14 -16.11
CA ASP A 317 4.60 9.17 -15.23
C ASP A 317 4.77 7.86 -14.47
N CYS A 318 3.71 7.38 -13.81
CA CYS A 318 3.73 6.10 -13.11
C CYS A 318 4.00 4.93 -14.06
N ARG A 319 3.39 4.95 -15.26
CA ARG A 319 3.65 3.96 -16.30
C ARG A 319 5.12 3.96 -16.74
N ASN A 320 5.65 5.14 -17.07
CA ASN A 320 7.01 5.27 -17.61
C ASN A 320 8.06 4.85 -16.58
N ILE A 321 7.87 5.20 -15.29
CA ILE A 321 8.76 4.73 -14.22
C ILE A 321 8.71 3.20 -14.14
N ALA A 322 7.54 2.60 -14.05
CA ALA A 322 7.38 1.16 -13.90
C ALA A 322 7.97 0.38 -15.09
N VAL A 323 7.66 0.80 -16.32
CA VAL A 323 8.09 0.13 -17.57
C VAL A 323 9.61 0.27 -17.80
N LYS A 324 10.23 1.35 -17.31
CA LYS A 324 11.67 1.54 -17.39
C LYS A 324 12.46 0.83 -16.28
N THR A 325 11.79 0.36 -15.24
CA THR A 325 12.40 -0.29 -14.08
C THR A 325 11.86 -1.72 -13.92
N TYR A 326 11.22 -2.00 -12.82
CA TYR A 326 10.83 -3.34 -12.42
C TYR A 326 9.87 -4.04 -13.40
N HIS A 327 8.93 -3.30 -14.00
CA HIS A 327 7.95 -3.92 -14.88
C HIS A 327 8.54 -4.37 -16.23
N SER A 328 9.71 -3.86 -16.65
CA SER A 328 10.43 -4.39 -17.81
C SER A 328 10.75 -5.88 -17.66
N PHE A 329 11.05 -6.32 -16.45
CA PHE A 329 11.41 -7.70 -16.13
C PHE A 329 10.21 -8.56 -15.69
N GLU A 330 9.20 -7.94 -15.04
CA GLU A 330 8.04 -8.65 -14.49
C GLU A 330 6.90 -8.80 -15.51
N CYS A 331 6.81 -7.92 -16.50
CA CYS A 331 5.67 -7.75 -17.40
C CYS A 331 5.15 -9.06 -18.01
N LYS A 332 6.05 -9.84 -18.59
CA LYS A 332 5.68 -11.06 -19.31
C LYS A 332 5.63 -12.31 -18.40
N TYR A 333 5.98 -12.17 -17.13
CA TYR A 333 5.99 -13.24 -16.14
C TYR A 333 4.95 -13.02 -15.03
N LEU A 334 4.19 -11.92 -15.09
CA LEU A 334 3.28 -11.53 -14.01
C LEU A 334 2.19 -12.58 -13.76
N ASP A 335 1.59 -13.11 -14.83
CA ASP A 335 0.54 -14.12 -14.71
C ASP A 335 1.13 -15.48 -14.29
N LEU A 336 2.37 -15.80 -14.65
CA LEU A 336 3.11 -16.96 -14.14
C LEU A 336 3.33 -16.84 -12.61
N LEU A 337 3.77 -15.68 -12.12
CA LEU A 337 3.97 -15.43 -10.69
C LEU A 337 2.66 -15.55 -9.90
N ILE A 338 1.55 -15.04 -10.44
CA ILE A 338 0.22 -15.17 -9.82
C ILE A 338 -0.21 -16.64 -9.81
N GLY A 339 -0.11 -17.32 -10.95
CA GLY A 339 -0.50 -18.72 -11.12
C GLY A 339 0.37 -19.71 -10.35
N SER A 340 1.56 -19.31 -9.91
CA SER A 340 2.40 -20.13 -9.05
C SER A 340 1.74 -20.43 -7.69
N GLY A 341 0.85 -19.55 -7.22
CA GLY A 341 0.25 -19.63 -5.89
C GLY A 341 1.19 -19.22 -4.75
N MET A 342 2.39 -18.73 -5.07
CA MET A 342 3.27 -18.13 -4.07
C MET A 342 2.65 -16.84 -3.50
N SER A 343 2.94 -16.57 -2.24
CA SER A 343 2.43 -15.35 -1.59
C SER A 343 2.97 -14.08 -2.27
N ILE A 344 2.26 -12.97 -2.08
CA ILE A 344 2.70 -11.65 -2.56
C ILE A 344 4.09 -11.25 -2.04
N LEU A 345 4.56 -11.87 -0.94
CA LEU A 345 5.91 -11.64 -0.42
C LEU A 345 6.98 -12.16 -1.39
N ALA A 346 6.73 -13.25 -2.12
CA ALA A 346 7.65 -13.74 -3.15
C ALA A 346 7.78 -12.74 -4.31
N HIS A 347 6.65 -12.16 -4.75
CA HIS A 347 6.68 -11.09 -5.75
C HIS A 347 7.39 -9.83 -5.21
N THR A 348 7.19 -9.51 -3.92
CA THR A 348 7.88 -8.37 -3.30
C THR A 348 9.39 -8.62 -3.21
N ALA A 349 9.83 -9.85 -2.91
CA ALA A 349 11.24 -10.23 -2.93
C ALA A 349 11.85 -10.06 -4.33
N LEU A 350 11.13 -10.46 -5.37
CA LEU A 350 11.52 -10.23 -6.76
C LEU A 350 11.60 -8.72 -7.06
N ARG A 351 10.62 -7.93 -6.64
CA ARG A 351 10.55 -6.47 -6.82
C ARG A 351 11.75 -5.76 -6.16
N MET A 352 12.23 -6.24 -5.03
CA MET A 352 13.44 -5.70 -4.38
C MET A 352 14.68 -5.84 -5.28
N ILE A 353 14.70 -6.82 -6.19
CA ILE A 353 15.75 -6.97 -7.21
C ILE A 353 15.42 -6.11 -8.44
N THR A 354 14.26 -6.32 -9.05
CA THR A 354 13.92 -5.79 -10.39
C THR A 354 13.79 -4.27 -10.47
N GLN A 355 13.60 -3.58 -9.33
CA GLN A 355 13.61 -2.11 -9.28
C GLN A 355 15.00 -1.50 -9.54
N ASN A 356 16.05 -2.29 -9.53
CA ASN A 356 17.43 -1.89 -9.81
C ASN A 356 18.01 -2.77 -10.93
N ASN A 357 18.99 -2.26 -11.66
CA ASN A 357 19.74 -3.06 -12.62
C ASN A 357 20.74 -3.99 -11.91
N LEU A 358 21.27 -4.98 -12.64
CA LEU A 358 22.19 -6.00 -12.11
C LEU A 358 23.42 -5.37 -11.43
N GLU A 359 24.07 -4.39 -12.09
CA GLU A 359 25.27 -3.72 -11.54
C GLU A 359 25.02 -3.13 -10.16
N LYS A 360 23.87 -2.46 -9.98
CA LYS A 360 23.50 -1.87 -8.69
C LYS A 360 23.17 -2.95 -7.64
N ILE A 361 22.53 -4.05 -8.05
CA ILE A 361 22.24 -5.17 -7.14
C ILE A 361 23.52 -5.86 -6.67
N LEU A 362 24.50 -6.04 -7.53
CA LEU A 362 25.80 -6.61 -7.14
C LEU A 362 26.56 -5.69 -6.18
N LYS A 363 26.53 -4.36 -6.39
CA LYS A 363 27.07 -3.38 -5.43
C LYS A 363 26.34 -3.42 -4.08
N ILE A 364 25.01 -3.57 -4.08
CA ILE A 364 24.23 -3.75 -2.86
C ILE A 364 24.63 -5.04 -2.16
N TYR A 365 24.80 -6.14 -2.88
CA TYR A 365 25.24 -7.42 -2.29
C TYR A 365 26.58 -7.29 -1.55
N GLU A 366 27.55 -6.59 -2.14
CA GLU A 366 28.87 -6.37 -1.53
C GLU A 366 28.82 -5.44 -0.31
N ASN A 367 27.86 -4.49 -0.27
CA ASN A 367 27.74 -3.46 0.76
C ASN A 367 26.42 -3.55 1.55
N LYS A 368 25.77 -4.70 1.57
CA LYS A 368 24.42 -4.86 2.15
C LYS A 368 24.32 -4.42 3.60
N ASP A 369 25.38 -4.54 4.39
CA ASP A 369 25.40 -4.13 5.80
C ASP A 369 25.26 -2.61 5.98
N LEU A 370 25.46 -1.81 4.92
CA LEU A 370 25.23 -0.36 4.92
C LEU A 370 23.78 0.02 4.65
N GLU A 371 23.00 -0.89 4.09
CA GLU A 371 21.60 -0.65 3.73
C GLU A 371 20.67 -1.04 4.87
N LEU A 372 19.83 -0.10 5.29
CA LEU A 372 18.96 -0.26 6.46
C LEU A 372 18.02 -1.48 6.35
N VAL A 373 17.56 -1.80 5.15
CA VAL A 373 16.65 -2.93 4.89
C VAL A 373 17.30 -4.29 5.20
N TYR A 374 18.60 -4.46 4.94
CA TYR A 374 19.29 -5.72 5.18
C TYR A 374 19.71 -5.94 6.65
N SER A 375 19.54 -4.92 7.46
CA SER A 375 19.70 -5.06 8.90
C SER A 375 18.40 -5.52 9.60
N LEU A 376 17.27 -5.63 8.89
CA LEU A 376 15.99 -6.04 9.47
C LEU A 376 16.00 -7.51 9.93
N CYS A 377 15.05 -7.85 10.79
CA CYS A 377 14.94 -9.16 11.43
C CYS A 377 14.63 -10.26 10.39
N THR A 378 15.40 -11.36 10.44
CA THR A 378 15.17 -12.56 9.62
C THR A 378 14.72 -13.76 10.45
N ASN A 379 14.99 -13.75 11.77
CA ASN A 379 14.84 -14.89 12.69
C ASN A 379 15.47 -16.19 12.15
N SER A 380 16.62 -16.07 11.48
CA SER A 380 17.29 -17.22 10.83
C SER A 380 17.62 -18.35 11.80
N GLU A 381 17.97 -18.03 13.05
CA GLU A 381 18.30 -19.00 14.09
C GLU A 381 17.09 -19.82 14.57
N LEU A 382 15.88 -19.29 14.42
CA LEU A 382 14.64 -19.95 14.83
C LEU A 382 13.95 -20.68 13.68
N ARG A 383 14.47 -20.57 12.45
CA ARG A 383 13.86 -21.20 11.27
C ARG A 383 14.10 -22.70 11.26
N ARG A 384 13.04 -23.45 10.96
CA ARG A 384 13.12 -24.88 10.73
C ARG A 384 13.74 -25.19 9.37
N PRO A 385 14.42 -26.33 9.21
CA PRO A 385 14.99 -26.75 7.93
C PRO A 385 14.00 -26.74 6.77
N GLU A 386 12.75 -27.14 6.98
CA GLU A 386 11.72 -27.19 5.95
C GLU A 386 11.35 -25.79 5.45
N ASP A 387 11.25 -24.81 6.36
CA ASP A 387 10.97 -23.41 5.96
C ASP A 387 12.12 -22.83 5.14
N PHE A 388 13.38 -23.08 5.52
CA PHE A 388 14.53 -22.72 4.72
C PHE A 388 14.53 -23.42 3.36
N PHE A 389 14.22 -24.71 3.32
CA PHE A 389 14.21 -25.48 2.08
C PHE A 389 13.17 -24.94 1.11
N GLN A 390 11.93 -24.74 1.56
CA GLN A 390 10.87 -24.17 0.74
C GLN A 390 11.24 -22.77 0.21
N ARG A 391 11.81 -21.90 1.05
CA ARG A 391 12.25 -20.56 0.62
C ARG A 391 13.41 -20.60 -0.34
N THR A 392 14.31 -21.55 -0.19
CA THR A 392 15.41 -21.77 -1.14
C THR A 392 14.86 -22.15 -2.51
N LEU A 393 13.88 -23.07 -2.58
CA LEU A 393 13.20 -23.41 -3.83
C LEU A 393 12.46 -22.21 -4.44
N MET A 394 11.83 -21.35 -3.59
CA MET A 394 11.24 -20.09 -4.06
C MET A 394 12.30 -19.18 -4.69
N ALA A 395 13.45 -19.00 -4.03
CA ALA A 395 14.54 -18.17 -4.53
C ALA A 395 15.10 -18.71 -5.87
N CYS A 396 15.24 -20.03 -5.99
CA CYS A 396 15.68 -20.68 -7.26
C CYS A 396 14.65 -20.47 -8.39
N PHE A 397 13.35 -20.58 -8.09
CA PHE A 397 12.28 -20.32 -9.07
C PHE A 397 12.26 -18.84 -9.51
N LEU A 398 12.36 -17.90 -8.57
CA LEU A 398 12.43 -16.48 -8.88
C LEU A 398 13.70 -16.11 -9.65
N LEU A 399 14.85 -16.72 -9.31
CA LEU A 399 16.07 -16.59 -10.10
C LEU A 399 15.84 -17.05 -11.54
N ARG A 400 15.17 -18.18 -11.75
CA ARG A 400 14.87 -18.66 -13.11
C ARG A 400 14.00 -17.68 -13.88
N CYS A 401 13.03 -17.05 -13.25
CA CYS A 401 12.25 -15.98 -13.88
C CYS A 401 13.16 -14.81 -14.31
N LEU A 402 14.12 -14.40 -13.46
CA LEU A 402 15.10 -13.36 -13.80
C LEU A 402 16.03 -13.76 -14.95
N GLN A 403 16.42 -15.03 -15.00
CA GLN A 403 17.24 -15.58 -16.09
C GLN A 403 16.48 -15.52 -17.43
N LYS A 404 15.20 -15.82 -17.44
CA LYS A 404 14.37 -15.86 -18.65
C LYS A 404 13.86 -14.49 -19.10
N CYS A 405 13.71 -13.52 -18.18
CA CYS A 405 13.18 -12.20 -18.53
C CYS A 405 14.25 -11.20 -19.05
N GLY A 406 15.49 -11.63 -19.21
CA GLY A 406 16.57 -10.79 -19.71
C GLY A 406 17.21 -9.87 -18.65
N TYR A 407 17.07 -10.19 -17.36
CA TYR A 407 17.71 -9.43 -16.29
C TYR A 407 19.24 -9.59 -16.32
N PHE A 408 19.73 -10.75 -16.77
CA PHE A 408 21.14 -11.06 -16.94
C PHE A 408 21.54 -10.94 -18.42
N PRO A 409 22.51 -10.09 -18.78
CA PRO A 409 22.76 -9.70 -20.18
C PRO A 409 23.41 -10.77 -21.07
N TYR A 410 24.03 -11.82 -20.55
CA TYR A 410 24.80 -12.78 -21.33
C TYR A 410 24.45 -14.23 -20.97
N ARG A 411 23.21 -14.65 -21.26
CA ARG A 411 22.79 -16.00 -20.92
C ARG A 411 22.32 -16.81 -22.11
N ARG A 412 22.62 -18.15 -22.07
CA ARG A 412 22.00 -19.14 -22.97
C ARG A 412 20.67 -19.58 -22.38
N ASP A 413 19.62 -19.55 -23.17
CA ASP A 413 18.25 -19.77 -22.72
C ASP A 413 17.97 -21.13 -22.06
N ASP A 414 18.68 -22.17 -22.47
CA ASP A 414 18.40 -23.55 -22.05
C ASP A 414 19.20 -24.02 -20.81
N ASP A 415 20.19 -23.24 -20.37
CA ASP A 415 20.96 -23.59 -19.18
C ASP A 415 20.31 -23.10 -17.91
N CYS A 416 19.98 -24.00 -16.99
CA CYS A 416 19.46 -23.69 -15.66
C CYS A 416 20.55 -23.45 -14.61
N THR A 417 21.81 -23.78 -14.93
CA THR A 417 22.95 -23.65 -13.99
C THR A 417 23.29 -22.17 -13.79
N PRO A 418 23.29 -21.66 -12.56
CA PRO A 418 23.56 -20.25 -12.30
C PRO A 418 25.06 -19.93 -12.35
N SER A 419 25.38 -18.74 -12.87
CA SER A 419 26.73 -18.13 -12.74
C SER A 419 26.94 -17.58 -11.30
N GLU A 420 28.17 -17.16 -10.97
CA GLU A 420 28.46 -16.58 -9.64
C GLU A 420 27.64 -15.32 -9.35
N ASP A 421 27.42 -14.45 -10.32
CA ASP A 421 26.59 -13.26 -10.12
C ASP A 421 25.10 -13.61 -9.96
N GLU A 422 24.62 -14.63 -10.66
CA GLU A 422 23.26 -15.16 -10.49
C GLU A 422 23.10 -15.82 -9.12
N LEU A 423 24.12 -16.51 -8.60
CA LEU A 423 24.11 -17.05 -7.23
C LEU A 423 24.02 -15.96 -6.18
N LYS A 424 24.76 -14.83 -6.33
CA LYS A 424 24.64 -13.67 -5.44
C LYS A 424 23.23 -13.10 -5.44
N VAL A 425 22.58 -13.03 -6.60
CA VAL A 425 21.17 -12.58 -6.71
C VAL A 425 20.21 -13.56 -6.05
N ALA A 426 20.44 -14.88 -6.19
CA ALA A 426 19.64 -15.90 -5.51
C ALA A 426 19.76 -15.83 -3.98
N GLU A 427 20.96 -15.56 -3.47
CA GLU A 427 21.21 -15.34 -2.04
C GLU A 427 20.42 -14.11 -1.52
N LEU A 428 20.40 -13.00 -2.29
CA LEU A 428 19.57 -11.83 -1.94
C LEU A 428 18.09 -12.17 -1.99
N LEU A 429 17.61 -12.93 -2.96
CA LEU A 429 16.21 -13.37 -3.03
C LEU A 429 15.83 -14.19 -1.80
N LEU A 430 16.68 -15.13 -1.38
CA LEU A 430 16.44 -15.92 -0.17
C LEU A 430 16.45 -15.05 1.08
N LEU A 431 17.37 -14.10 1.19
CA LEU A 431 17.42 -13.12 2.28
C LEU A 431 16.17 -12.22 2.30
N HIS A 432 15.71 -11.75 1.12
CA HIS A 432 14.49 -10.95 1.02
C HIS A 432 13.26 -11.72 1.50
N LEU A 433 13.12 -13.00 1.14
CA LEU A 433 12.04 -13.86 1.60
C LEU A 433 12.03 -14.03 3.13
N GLN A 434 13.21 -14.06 3.76
CA GLN A 434 13.34 -14.11 5.21
C GLN A 434 12.96 -12.79 5.88
N ILE A 435 13.46 -11.66 5.35
CA ILE A 435 13.17 -10.31 5.86
C ILE A 435 11.67 -10.02 5.75
N LEU A 436 11.07 -10.24 4.60
CA LEU A 436 9.68 -9.86 4.33
C LEU A 436 8.67 -10.56 5.22
N GLN A 437 8.95 -11.79 5.69
CA GLN A 437 8.05 -12.51 6.58
C GLN A 437 7.73 -11.72 7.86
N PHE A 438 8.70 -11.01 8.43
CA PHE A 438 8.57 -10.32 9.71
C PHE A 438 8.42 -8.82 9.60
N ASN A 439 8.85 -8.22 8.46
CA ASN A 439 8.95 -6.77 8.33
C ASN A 439 8.03 -6.19 7.23
N ALA A 440 7.29 -7.03 6.51
CA ALA A 440 6.35 -6.54 5.52
C ALA A 440 5.09 -5.97 6.17
N HIS A 441 4.65 -4.82 5.68
CA HIS A 441 3.44 -4.12 6.11
C HIS A 441 2.34 -4.27 5.06
N GLU A 442 1.14 -4.58 5.50
CA GLU A 442 -0.06 -4.62 4.66
C GLU A 442 -0.56 -3.18 4.46
N ILE A 443 -0.54 -2.72 3.20
CA ILE A 443 -1.09 -1.42 2.81
C ILE A 443 -2.60 -1.56 2.68
N TYR A 444 -3.35 -0.62 3.26
CA TYR A 444 -4.80 -0.62 3.20
C TYR A 444 -5.38 0.73 2.76
N GLU A 445 -6.61 0.70 2.34
CA GLU A 445 -7.51 1.84 2.20
C GLU A 445 -8.69 1.71 3.18
N SER A 446 -9.19 2.82 3.67
CA SER A 446 -10.40 2.89 4.50
C SER A 446 -11.63 2.89 3.61
N LYS A 447 -12.45 1.83 3.65
CA LYS A 447 -13.72 1.74 2.93
C LYS A 447 -14.83 2.31 3.83
N CYS A 448 -15.41 3.42 3.41
CA CYS A 448 -16.50 4.11 4.14
C CYS A 448 -17.75 4.24 3.26
N SER A 449 -18.90 4.51 3.87
CA SER A 449 -20.15 4.75 3.15
C SER A 449 -20.30 6.21 2.73
N THR A 450 -21.16 6.46 1.71
CA THR A 450 -21.57 7.82 1.33
C THR A 450 -22.34 8.55 2.44
N ASN A 451 -23.07 7.80 3.28
CA ASN A 451 -23.93 8.38 4.31
C ASN A 451 -23.12 8.83 5.54
N HIS A 452 -22.07 8.07 5.90
CA HIS A 452 -21.24 8.39 7.05
C HIS A 452 -19.79 7.92 6.86
N ARG A 453 -18.83 8.87 6.89
CA ARG A 453 -17.42 8.61 6.57
C ARG A 453 -16.67 7.84 7.64
N PHE A 454 -17.12 7.83 8.88
CA PHE A 454 -16.42 7.25 10.03
C PHE A 454 -17.11 6.02 10.62
N LYS A 455 -18.43 5.86 10.45
CA LYS A 455 -19.16 4.69 10.94
C LYS A 455 -18.99 3.48 10.03
N GLY A 456 -18.75 2.33 10.64
CA GLY A 456 -18.64 1.07 9.89
C GLY A 456 -17.47 1.01 8.92
N VAL A 457 -16.45 1.87 9.08
CA VAL A 457 -15.25 1.88 8.27
C VAL A 457 -14.54 0.52 8.35
N LYS A 458 -14.23 -0.05 7.20
CA LYS A 458 -13.48 -1.31 7.08
C LYS A 458 -12.17 -1.06 6.36
N ALA A 459 -11.09 -1.67 6.85
CA ALA A 459 -9.84 -1.71 6.12
C ALA A 459 -9.95 -2.69 4.94
N GLY A 460 -9.63 -2.21 3.74
CA GLY A 460 -9.46 -3.03 2.55
C GLY A 460 -7.97 -3.11 2.22
N TYR A 461 -7.38 -4.29 2.29
CA TYR A 461 -5.97 -4.46 1.93
C TYR A 461 -5.78 -4.34 0.42
N ILE A 462 -4.78 -3.56 0.01
CA ILE A 462 -4.51 -3.27 -1.41
C ILE A 462 -3.11 -3.68 -1.84
N GLY A 463 -2.16 -3.84 -0.92
CA GLY A 463 -0.79 -4.18 -1.25
C GLY A 463 0.04 -4.53 -0.03
N VAL A 464 1.30 -4.85 -0.30
CA VAL A 464 2.32 -5.17 0.70
C VAL A 464 3.58 -4.38 0.40
N ALA A 465 4.26 -3.91 1.45
CA ALA A 465 5.52 -3.17 1.32
C ALA A 465 6.45 -3.39 2.51
N VAL A 466 7.74 -3.11 2.31
CA VAL A 466 8.72 -3.05 3.38
C VAL A 466 9.22 -1.61 3.55
N TYR A 467 9.20 -1.15 4.81
CA TYR A 467 9.59 0.20 5.22
C TYR A 467 10.72 0.10 6.24
N PRO A 468 11.98 0.33 5.85
CA PRO A 468 13.12 0.08 6.71
C PRO A 468 13.09 0.82 8.05
N THR A 469 12.71 2.10 8.07
CA THR A 469 12.62 2.88 9.32
C THR A 469 11.43 2.47 10.17
N SER A 470 10.26 2.32 9.55
CA SER A 470 9.02 1.94 10.25
C SER A 470 9.09 0.54 10.86
N SER A 471 9.89 -0.37 10.29
CA SER A 471 10.11 -1.73 10.82
C SER A 471 10.83 -1.76 12.17
N TYR A 472 11.43 -0.67 12.64
CA TYR A 472 12.01 -0.58 13.98
C TYR A 472 11.03 -0.20 15.08
N PHE A 473 9.77 0.09 14.77
CA PHE A 473 8.74 0.30 15.79
C PHE A 473 8.24 -1.06 16.29
N ASN A 474 8.77 -1.51 17.42
CA ASN A 474 8.43 -2.80 18.00
C ASN A 474 6.96 -2.88 18.44
N HIS A 475 6.44 -4.10 18.52
CA HIS A 475 5.05 -4.36 18.87
C HIS A 475 4.70 -4.04 20.32
N SER A 476 3.50 -3.46 20.52
CA SER A 476 2.75 -3.51 21.77
C SER A 476 1.27 -3.72 21.50
N CYS A 477 0.58 -4.49 22.35
CA CYS A 477 -0.88 -4.60 22.32
C CYS A 477 -1.57 -3.30 22.76
N TYR A 478 -0.82 -2.37 23.37
CA TYR A 478 -1.19 -0.98 23.65
C TYR A 478 -0.23 -0.04 22.91
N PRO A 479 -0.45 0.22 21.64
CA PRO A 479 0.48 0.99 20.81
C PRO A 479 0.57 2.47 21.21
N GLY A 480 1.73 3.07 20.93
CA GLY A 480 1.95 4.50 21.04
C GLY A 480 1.70 5.26 19.74
N VAL A 481 1.66 4.56 18.62
CA VAL A 481 1.41 5.14 17.29
C VAL A 481 0.32 4.39 16.55
N THR A 482 -0.25 5.06 15.56
CA THR A 482 -1.10 4.46 14.53
C THR A 482 -0.50 4.68 13.16
N ARG A 483 -0.80 3.77 12.20
CA ARG A 483 -0.40 3.92 10.81
C ARG A 483 -1.60 4.17 9.92
N TYR A 484 -1.38 4.94 8.86
CA TYR A 484 -2.23 5.03 7.69
C TYR A 484 -1.36 5.23 6.45
N PHE A 485 -1.95 5.16 5.27
CA PHE A 485 -1.18 5.21 4.02
C PHE A 485 -1.69 6.30 3.09
N VAL A 486 -0.78 6.98 2.41
CA VAL A 486 -1.09 7.89 1.29
C VAL A 486 -0.43 7.29 0.05
N GLY A 487 -1.25 6.77 -0.87
CA GLY A 487 -0.76 5.87 -1.90
C GLY A 487 -0.07 4.66 -1.25
N LYS A 488 1.19 4.45 -1.58
CA LYS A 488 2.02 3.41 -0.97
C LYS A 488 2.93 3.89 0.17
N ASN A 489 2.87 5.17 0.57
CA ASN A 489 3.71 5.69 1.65
C ASN A 489 3.05 5.44 3.00
N ILE A 490 3.83 5.01 3.99
CA ILE A 490 3.36 4.83 5.37
C ILE A 490 3.55 6.11 6.17
N ILE A 491 2.55 6.46 6.97
CA ILE A 491 2.59 7.55 7.93
C ILE A 491 2.36 6.96 9.32
N LEU A 492 3.28 7.21 10.25
CA LEU A 492 3.14 6.85 11.66
C LEU A 492 2.90 8.10 12.50
N THR A 493 1.77 8.12 13.20
CA THR A 493 1.31 9.24 14.03
C THR A 493 1.10 8.78 15.47
N ALA A 494 1.58 9.56 16.44
CA ALA A 494 1.42 9.28 17.87
C ALA A 494 -0.06 9.34 18.28
N THR A 495 -0.51 8.33 19.04
CA THR A 495 -1.89 8.24 19.58
C THR A 495 -1.95 8.51 21.08
N ARG A 496 -0.82 8.77 21.69
CA ARG A 496 -0.66 9.18 23.09
C ARG A 496 0.68 9.89 23.30
N PRO A 497 0.83 10.67 24.38
CA PRO A 497 2.12 11.26 24.70
C PRO A 497 3.13 10.18 25.11
N ILE A 498 4.40 10.38 24.76
CA ILE A 498 5.53 9.49 25.06
C ILE A 498 6.69 10.34 25.57
N ASN A 499 7.23 9.98 26.75
CA ASN A 499 8.31 10.74 27.35
C ASN A 499 9.67 10.42 26.71
N PRO A 500 10.63 11.36 26.78
CA PRO A 500 11.99 11.09 26.34
C PRO A 500 12.55 9.81 26.96
N GLY A 501 13.17 8.97 26.14
CA GLY A 501 13.75 7.68 26.55
C GLY A 501 12.78 6.50 26.52
N GLU A 502 11.46 6.70 26.47
CA GLU A 502 10.49 5.63 26.38
C GLU A 502 10.47 5.01 24.97
N ILE A 503 10.16 3.70 24.90
CA ILE A 503 9.93 2.98 23.64
C ILE A 503 8.67 3.53 22.98
N ILE A 504 8.73 3.72 21.65
CA ILE A 504 7.58 4.10 20.84
C ILE A 504 7.04 2.85 20.13
N PRO A 505 6.01 2.19 20.66
CA PRO A 505 5.53 0.94 20.12
C PRO A 505 4.44 1.14 19.06
N GLU A 506 4.45 0.24 18.06
CA GLU A 506 3.43 0.07 17.04
C GLU A 506 2.61 -1.20 17.34
N ASN A 507 1.56 -1.48 16.57
CA ASN A 507 0.77 -2.70 16.68
C ASN A 507 0.85 -3.56 15.41
N TYR A 508 1.33 -4.81 15.55
CA TYR A 508 1.46 -5.76 14.43
C TYR A 508 0.18 -6.52 14.08
N GLY A 509 -0.96 -6.18 14.70
CA GLY A 509 -2.27 -6.77 14.41
C GLY A 509 -3.16 -6.89 15.65
N PRO A 510 -2.79 -7.71 16.68
CA PRO A 510 -3.66 -7.90 17.84
C PRO A 510 -3.56 -6.73 18.82
N VAL A 511 -4.67 -6.00 19.03
CA VAL A 511 -4.81 -4.92 20.03
C VAL A 511 -5.64 -5.43 21.21
N PHE A 512 -5.27 -5.00 22.43
CA PHE A 512 -5.93 -5.50 23.65
C PHE A 512 -7.39 -5.07 23.74
N THR A 513 -7.78 -3.94 23.15
CA THR A 513 -9.17 -3.47 23.15
C THR A 513 -10.13 -4.42 22.45
N ARG A 514 -9.65 -5.24 21.52
CA ARG A 514 -10.46 -6.15 20.69
C ARG A 514 -10.25 -7.64 20.95
N ARG A 515 -9.09 -8.03 21.54
CA ARG A 515 -8.73 -9.44 21.71
C ARG A 515 -8.22 -9.71 23.11
N ASN A 516 -8.59 -10.85 23.69
CA ASN A 516 -8.08 -11.30 24.98
C ASN A 516 -6.59 -11.70 24.90
N LEU A 517 -5.97 -11.93 26.07
CA LEU A 517 -4.53 -12.23 26.16
C LEU A 517 -4.15 -13.49 25.35
N VAL A 518 -4.91 -14.56 25.46
CA VAL A 518 -4.61 -15.85 24.79
C VAL A 518 -4.61 -15.69 23.27
N GLU A 519 -5.62 -15.01 22.73
CA GLU A 519 -5.73 -14.71 21.29
C GLU A 519 -4.58 -13.84 20.78
N ARG A 520 -4.18 -12.82 21.57
CA ARG A 520 -3.04 -11.95 21.22
C ARG A 520 -1.74 -12.74 21.19
N GLN A 521 -1.45 -13.51 22.22
CA GLN A 521 -0.24 -14.31 22.29
C GLN A 521 -0.17 -15.36 21.18
N LYS A 522 -1.29 -16.07 20.91
CA LYS A 522 -1.37 -17.03 19.80
C LYS A 522 -1.07 -16.37 18.46
N SER A 523 -1.65 -15.21 18.18
CA SER A 523 -1.44 -14.48 16.93
C SER A 523 0.02 -14.04 16.76
N LEU A 524 0.67 -13.56 17.83
CA LEU A 524 2.05 -13.07 17.77
C LEU A 524 3.07 -14.21 17.72
N SER A 525 2.87 -15.28 18.50
CA SER A 525 3.77 -16.43 18.49
C SER A 525 3.74 -17.19 17.17
N SER A 526 2.55 -17.32 16.53
CA SER A 526 2.44 -18.02 15.25
C SER A 526 3.02 -17.23 14.06
N ARG A 527 2.82 -15.90 14.01
CA ARG A 527 3.24 -15.08 12.87
C ARG A 527 4.64 -14.50 13.02
N TYR A 528 4.99 -14.05 14.25
CA TYR A 528 6.24 -13.30 14.51
C TYR A 528 7.23 -14.03 15.42
N TRP A 529 6.84 -15.19 15.95
CA TRP A 529 7.67 -16.08 16.78
C TRP A 529 8.17 -15.47 18.07
N PHE A 530 7.38 -14.59 18.71
CA PHE A 530 7.69 -14.06 20.04
C PHE A 530 6.45 -14.02 20.95
N VAL A 531 6.70 -13.97 22.25
CA VAL A 531 5.70 -13.76 23.30
C VAL A 531 5.73 -12.30 23.70
N CYS A 532 4.58 -11.62 23.68
CA CYS A 532 4.50 -10.19 24.00
C CYS A 532 4.47 -9.95 25.51
N GLU A 533 5.40 -9.14 26.00
CA GLU A 533 5.52 -8.71 27.41
C GLU A 533 5.14 -7.23 27.60
N CYS A 534 4.30 -6.65 26.74
CA CYS A 534 3.83 -5.29 26.97
C CYS A 534 2.93 -5.20 28.20
N ILE A 535 2.77 -3.98 28.74
CA ILE A 535 2.00 -3.75 29.99
C ILE A 535 0.58 -4.32 29.93
N ALA A 536 -0.08 -4.24 28.77
CA ALA A 536 -1.42 -4.80 28.58
C ALA A 536 -1.43 -6.34 28.63
N CYS A 537 -0.33 -7.01 28.32
CA CYS A 537 -0.18 -8.46 28.45
C CYS A 537 0.22 -8.87 29.87
N ILE A 538 1.21 -8.22 30.45
CA ILE A 538 1.66 -8.51 31.83
C ILE A 538 0.53 -8.33 32.84
N GLN A 539 -0.24 -7.25 32.71
CA GLN A 539 -1.36 -6.93 33.60
C GLN A 539 -2.69 -7.53 33.15
N ASN A 540 -2.70 -8.33 32.06
CA ASN A 540 -3.90 -8.94 31.49
C ASN A 540 -5.07 -7.96 31.35
N TRP A 541 -4.85 -6.82 30.69
CA TRP A 541 -5.90 -5.82 30.51
C TRP A 541 -7.11 -6.39 29.77
N PRO A 542 -8.33 -6.14 30.28
CA PRO A 542 -9.56 -6.63 29.66
C PRO A 542 -9.84 -5.88 28.34
N SER A 543 -10.59 -6.53 27.43
CA SER A 543 -11.06 -5.90 26.19
C SER A 543 -12.26 -4.97 26.44
N LEU A 544 -12.59 -4.12 25.44
CA LEU A 544 -13.75 -3.24 25.49
C LEU A 544 -15.07 -4.01 25.69
N ASP A 545 -15.20 -5.18 25.09
CA ASP A 545 -16.43 -5.99 25.16
C ASP A 545 -16.47 -6.87 26.45
N LYS A 546 -15.35 -7.04 27.16
CA LYS A 546 -15.24 -7.99 28.27
C LYS A 546 -14.52 -7.37 29.48
N GLY A 547 -15.19 -6.42 30.14
CA GLY A 547 -14.80 -6.02 31.49
C GLY A 547 -13.98 -4.73 31.61
N LEU A 548 -13.67 -4.02 30.53
CA LEU A 548 -13.00 -2.72 30.62
C LEU A 548 -13.86 -1.67 31.36
N ASP A 549 -15.19 -1.81 31.28
CA ASP A 549 -16.14 -0.97 32.04
C ASP A 549 -16.02 -1.11 33.57
N ASN A 550 -15.54 -2.27 34.03
CA ASN A 550 -15.40 -2.59 35.46
C ASN A 550 -14.04 -2.18 36.03
N VAL A 551 -13.16 -1.60 35.22
CA VAL A 551 -11.85 -1.17 35.69
C VAL A 551 -11.99 0.13 36.46
N SER A 552 -11.55 0.12 37.73
CA SER A 552 -11.58 1.32 38.58
C SER A 552 -10.75 2.46 37.98
N ARG A 553 -11.29 3.67 38.06
CA ARG A 553 -10.59 4.90 37.67
C ARG A 553 -9.36 5.11 38.55
N LYS A 554 -8.31 5.64 37.96
CA LYS A 554 -7.02 5.88 38.64
C LYS A 554 -6.62 7.33 38.46
N VAL A 555 -6.07 7.94 39.51
CA VAL A 555 -5.61 9.33 39.49
C VAL A 555 -4.17 9.39 39.96
N ARG A 556 -3.30 10.05 39.17
CA ARG A 556 -1.88 10.21 39.53
C ARG A 556 -1.68 11.10 40.75
N CYS A 557 -0.68 10.79 41.53
CA CYS A 557 -0.18 11.70 42.58
C CYS A 557 0.25 13.03 41.91
N PRO A 558 -0.24 14.19 42.38
CA PRO A 558 0.11 15.48 41.81
C PRO A 558 1.54 15.94 42.06
N THR A 559 2.27 15.25 42.95
CA THR A 559 3.68 15.58 43.19
C THR A 559 4.53 15.32 41.98
N GLN A 560 5.25 16.33 41.54
CA GLN A 560 6.15 16.24 40.38
C GLN A 560 7.10 15.04 40.52
N ARG A 561 7.27 14.27 39.42
CA ARG A 561 8.06 13.05 39.32
C ARG A 561 7.59 11.86 40.19
N CYS A 562 6.46 11.98 40.92
CA CYS A 562 5.89 10.84 41.63
C CYS A 562 5.10 9.95 40.65
N THR A 563 5.42 8.67 40.57
CA THR A 563 4.77 7.72 39.66
C THR A 563 3.63 6.96 40.32
N TYR A 564 3.26 7.27 41.55
CA TYR A 564 2.15 6.64 42.26
C TYR A 564 0.80 7.11 41.70
N TYR A 565 -0.19 6.23 41.75
CA TYR A 565 -1.58 6.56 41.42
C TYR A 565 -2.52 5.99 42.48
N PHE A 566 -3.63 6.68 42.68
CA PHE A 566 -4.68 6.31 43.61
C PHE A 566 -5.85 5.72 42.82
N VAL A 567 -6.53 4.72 43.38
CA VAL A 567 -7.74 4.10 42.80
C VAL A 567 -8.94 4.84 43.37
N LEU A 568 -9.85 5.26 42.49
CA LEU A 568 -11.09 5.96 42.89
C LEU A 568 -12.20 4.94 43.16
N PRO A 569 -13.15 5.25 44.08
CA PRO A 569 -13.21 6.48 44.92
C PRO A 569 -12.18 6.47 46.04
N VAL A 570 -11.79 7.66 46.49
CA VAL A 570 -10.98 7.85 47.69
C VAL A 570 -11.86 8.42 48.80
N GLU A 571 -11.61 8.07 50.07
CA GLU A 571 -12.41 8.52 51.20
C GLU A 571 -12.22 10.02 51.51
N ASN A 572 -11.01 10.53 51.30
CA ASN A 572 -10.64 11.92 51.54
C ASN A 572 -9.91 12.51 50.33
N ASP A 573 -10.23 13.76 50.00
CA ASP A 573 -9.54 14.47 48.90
C ASP A 573 -8.05 14.75 49.20
N THR A 574 -7.68 14.84 50.47
CA THR A 574 -6.28 14.99 50.91
C THR A 574 -5.81 13.69 51.54
N ILE A 575 -4.77 13.08 50.92
CA ILE A 575 -4.26 11.75 51.31
C ILE A 575 -2.74 11.73 51.30
N LYS A 576 -2.12 11.00 52.25
CA LYS A 576 -0.68 10.80 52.26
C LYS A 576 -0.26 9.80 51.18
N CYS A 577 0.54 10.26 50.21
CA CYS A 577 1.04 9.39 49.16
C CYS A 577 2.01 8.32 49.71
N PRO A 578 1.75 7.03 49.47
CA PRO A 578 2.61 5.94 49.95
C PRO A 578 4.04 6.01 49.37
N LYS A 579 4.22 6.58 48.17
CA LYS A 579 5.52 6.65 47.49
C LYS A 579 6.32 7.89 47.88
N CYS A 580 5.78 9.09 47.65
CA CYS A 580 6.53 10.32 47.92
C CYS A 580 6.36 10.83 49.36
N LYS A 581 5.52 10.19 50.17
CA LYS A 581 5.24 10.49 51.59
C LYS A 581 4.61 11.88 51.84
N LYS A 582 4.30 12.66 50.82
CA LYS A 582 3.66 13.97 50.94
C LYS A 582 2.15 13.83 51.09
N ASN A 583 1.54 14.75 51.85
CA ASN A 583 0.10 14.95 51.81
C ASN A 583 -0.27 15.65 50.53
N VAL A 584 -1.15 15.06 49.75
CA VAL A 584 -1.53 15.53 48.41
C VAL A 584 -3.05 15.68 48.29
N CYS A 585 -3.49 16.77 47.68
CA CYS A 585 -4.91 16.97 47.33
C CYS A 585 -5.12 16.43 45.89
N LEU A 586 -6.13 15.55 45.74
CA LEU A 586 -6.44 14.92 44.47
C LEU A 586 -7.53 15.63 43.66
N THR A 587 -8.22 16.60 44.26
CA THR A 587 -9.39 17.28 43.72
C THR A 587 -9.15 17.84 42.32
N GLU A 588 -8.02 18.56 42.12
CA GLU A 588 -7.68 19.13 40.80
C GLU A 588 -7.54 18.04 39.72
N ASN A 589 -6.80 16.97 40.00
CA ASN A 589 -6.61 15.89 39.05
C ASN A 589 -7.89 15.10 38.78
N ILE A 590 -8.79 14.97 39.78
CA ILE A 590 -10.13 14.36 39.62
C ILE A 590 -11.01 15.22 38.71
N VAL A 591 -11.02 16.53 38.91
CA VAL A 591 -11.77 17.46 38.03
C VAL A 591 -11.24 17.42 36.60
N ARG A 592 -9.90 17.46 36.44
CA ARG A 592 -9.29 17.38 35.12
C ARG A 592 -9.57 16.05 34.42
N LEU A 593 -9.64 14.94 35.16
CA LEU A 593 -10.02 13.63 34.59
C LEU A 593 -11.47 13.65 34.12
N LYS A 594 -12.43 14.20 34.91
CA LYS A 594 -13.84 14.34 34.50
C LYS A 594 -13.96 15.19 33.23
N ASN A 595 -13.27 16.32 33.16
CA ASN A 595 -13.30 17.18 31.98
C ASN A 595 -12.73 16.41 30.73
N CYS A 596 -11.72 15.57 30.90
CA CYS A 596 -11.26 14.72 29.79
C CYS A 596 -12.34 13.73 29.34
N GLU A 597 -13.06 13.09 30.28
CA GLU A 597 -14.15 12.15 29.96
C GLU A 597 -15.26 12.86 29.17
N GLU A 598 -15.62 14.11 29.53
CA GLU A 598 -16.59 14.95 28.82
C GLU A 598 -16.09 15.31 27.42
N GLN A 599 -14.84 15.73 27.27
CA GLN A 599 -14.22 16.03 25.97
C GLN A 599 -14.16 14.81 25.06
N LEU A 600 -13.87 13.62 25.59
CA LEU A 600 -13.86 12.38 24.82
C LEU A 600 -15.26 12.00 24.32
N LYS A 601 -16.31 12.28 25.13
CA LYS A 601 -17.71 12.12 24.73
C LYS A 601 -18.08 13.12 23.64
N GLU A 602 -17.73 14.40 23.79
CA GLU A 602 -17.94 15.45 22.78
C GLU A 602 -17.27 15.08 21.44
N ALA A 603 -16.06 14.50 21.48
CA ALA A 603 -15.40 14.02 20.28
C ALA A 603 -16.19 12.93 19.54
N GLY A 604 -16.94 12.08 20.28
CA GLY A 604 -17.89 11.13 19.70
C GLY A 604 -19.04 11.82 18.98
N GLU A 605 -19.55 12.94 19.50
CA GLU A 605 -20.59 13.75 18.84
C GLU A 605 -20.06 14.44 17.58
N LEU A 606 -18.79 14.90 17.60
CA LEU A 606 -18.13 15.45 16.40
C LEU A 606 -17.95 14.39 15.31
N MET A 607 -17.74 13.13 15.69
CA MET A 607 -17.72 12.02 14.72
C MET A 607 -19.10 11.85 14.05
N GLU A 608 -20.19 11.93 14.81
CA GLU A 608 -21.55 11.89 14.25
C GLU A 608 -21.80 13.03 13.26
N LYS A 609 -21.28 14.22 13.56
CA LYS A 609 -21.35 15.41 12.69
C LYS A 609 -20.32 15.39 11.54
N GLN A 610 -19.47 14.37 11.47
CA GLN A 610 -18.40 14.21 10.51
C GLN A 610 -17.38 15.37 10.51
N ASP A 611 -17.18 16.01 11.66
CA ASP A 611 -16.19 17.09 11.85
C ASP A 611 -14.87 16.54 12.38
N ALA A 612 -14.08 15.98 11.45
CA ALA A 612 -12.78 15.39 11.77
C ALA A 612 -11.78 16.42 12.32
N LYS A 613 -11.79 17.64 11.81
CA LYS A 613 -10.82 18.68 12.19
C LYS A 613 -10.92 19.04 13.68
N ASN A 614 -12.13 19.36 14.13
CA ASN A 614 -12.37 19.68 15.54
C ASN A 614 -12.26 18.43 16.42
N GLY A 615 -12.74 17.28 15.93
CA GLY A 615 -12.59 15.99 16.62
C GLY A 615 -11.15 15.61 16.91
N ILE A 616 -10.24 15.74 15.93
CA ILE A 616 -8.81 15.46 16.11
C ILE A 616 -8.22 16.40 17.18
N ARG A 617 -8.46 17.71 17.08
CA ARG A 617 -7.93 18.69 18.03
C ARG A 617 -8.37 18.39 19.46
N LEU A 618 -9.66 18.16 19.66
CA LEU A 618 -10.24 17.85 20.97
C LEU A 618 -9.67 16.56 21.57
N LEU A 619 -9.54 15.50 20.76
CA LEU A 619 -8.97 14.23 21.19
C LEU A 619 -7.50 14.35 21.56
N GLN A 620 -6.69 15.10 20.80
CA GLN A 620 -5.28 15.35 21.13
C GLN A 620 -5.13 16.02 22.50
N GLU A 621 -5.89 17.08 22.75
CA GLU A 621 -5.89 17.82 24.02
C GLU A 621 -6.32 16.91 25.18
N ALA A 622 -7.44 16.20 25.04
CA ALA A 622 -8.00 15.32 26.08
C ALA A 622 -7.05 14.15 26.41
N ILE A 623 -6.47 13.50 25.39
CA ILE A 623 -5.54 12.38 25.59
C ILE A 623 -4.27 12.85 26.30
N ASP A 624 -3.70 14.00 25.90
CA ASP A 624 -2.50 14.54 26.54
C ASP A 624 -2.75 14.94 28.01
N VAL A 625 -3.91 15.52 28.31
CA VAL A 625 -4.29 15.84 29.70
C VAL A 625 -4.54 14.57 30.49
N PHE A 626 -5.25 13.56 29.94
CA PHE A 626 -5.47 12.28 30.60
C PHE A 626 -4.16 11.66 31.10
N HIS A 627 -3.16 11.57 30.26
CA HIS A 627 -1.89 10.93 30.62
C HIS A 627 -1.08 11.71 31.69
N LYS A 628 -1.39 13.01 31.86
CA LYS A 628 -0.83 13.81 32.98
C LYS A 628 -1.50 13.51 34.32
N VAL A 629 -2.81 13.24 34.32
CA VAL A 629 -3.61 13.13 35.57
C VAL A 629 -4.04 11.71 35.91
N SER A 630 -3.98 10.77 34.95
CA SER A 630 -4.44 9.39 35.11
C SER A 630 -3.50 8.38 34.47
N VAL A 631 -3.80 7.09 34.59
CA VAL A 631 -3.08 5.97 34.00
C VAL A 631 -4.05 4.96 33.38
N PRO A 632 -3.68 4.36 32.22
CA PRO A 632 -4.46 3.28 31.63
C PRO A 632 -4.41 2.00 32.51
N PRO A 633 -5.31 1.00 32.29
CA PRO A 633 -6.40 1.07 31.30
C PRO A 633 -7.58 1.90 31.83
N HIS A 634 -8.27 2.56 30.91
CA HIS A 634 -9.46 3.36 31.14
C HIS A 634 -10.34 3.35 29.91
N ARG A 635 -11.63 3.03 30.05
CA ARG A 635 -12.52 2.80 28.90
C ARG A 635 -12.53 3.98 27.92
N ASP A 636 -12.84 5.17 28.41
CA ASP A 636 -13.09 6.33 27.54
C ASP A 636 -11.82 6.78 26.80
N ILE A 637 -10.64 6.71 27.45
CA ILE A 637 -9.39 7.04 26.77
C ILE A 637 -9.10 6.09 25.60
N HIS A 638 -9.40 4.79 25.75
CA HIS A 638 -9.18 3.83 24.68
C HIS A 638 -10.19 3.99 23.56
N LEU A 639 -11.45 4.34 23.86
CA LEU A 639 -12.43 4.74 22.85
C LEU A 639 -11.97 6.01 22.12
N GLY A 640 -11.50 7.03 22.86
CA GLY A 640 -10.95 8.26 22.26
C GLY A 640 -9.75 7.99 21.34
N GLN A 641 -8.87 7.07 21.72
CA GLN A 641 -7.75 6.66 20.86
C GLN A 641 -8.22 5.94 19.59
N GLU A 642 -9.26 5.10 19.64
CA GLU A 642 -9.85 4.47 18.45
C GLU A 642 -10.53 5.52 17.54
N LEU A 643 -11.22 6.51 18.12
CA LEU A 643 -11.78 7.64 17.36
C LEU A 643 -10.68 8.44 16.66
N LEU A 644 -9.60 8.76 17.37
CA LEU A 644 -8.45 9.48 16.81
C LEU A 644 -7.84 8.71 15.61
N ARG A 645 -7.65 7.40 15.75
CA ARG A 645 -7.18 6.54 14.64
C ARG A 645 -8.10 6.61 13.43
N THR A 646 -9.41 6.58 13.66
CA THR A 646 -10.42 6.65 12.59
C THR A 646 -10.36 7.98 11.86
N PHE A 647 -10.28 9.09 12.59
CA PHE A 647 -10.15 10.43 11.99
C PHE A 647 -8.83 10.60 11.21
N LEU A 648 -7.71 10.15 11.79
CA LEU A 648 -6.39 10.25 11.14
C LEU A 648 -6.33 9.44 9.83
N ALA A 649 -6.99 8.27 9.79
CA ALA A 649 -7.04 7.43 8.60
C ALA A 649 -7.76 8.08 7.41
N GLU A 650 -8.62 9.10 7.64
CA GLU A 650 -9.27 9.88 6.58
C GLU A 650 -8.25 10.67 5.73
N ALA A 651 -7.14 11.09 6.32
CA ALA A 651 -6.06 11.75 5.58
C ALA A 651 -5.34 10.79 4.61
N GLY A 652 -5.49 9.48 4.80
CA GLY A 652 -4.87 8.42 4.00
C GLY A 652 -5.72 7.95 2.82
N ASN A 653 -5.45 6.72 2.36
CA ASN A 653 -6.21 6.07 1.31
C ASN A 653 -7.66 5.84 1.77
N VAL A 654 -8.61 6.43 1.07
CA VAL A 654 -10.05 6.32 1.38
C VAL A 654 -10.82 5.97 0.13
N HIS A 655 -11.70 5.01 0.24
CA HIS A 655 -12.67 4.62 -0.78
C HIS A 655 -14.09 4.78 -0.23
N VAL A 656 -14.83 5.70 -0.83
CA VAL A 656 -16.26 5.90 -0.52
C VAL A 656 -17.08 4.94 -1.39
N VAL A 657 -17.75 4.00 -0.75
CA VAL A 657 -18.58 2.99 -1.42
C VAL A 657 -20.04 3.47 -1.37
N ALA A 658 -20.68 3.61 -2.54
CA ALA A 658 -22.12 3.81 -2.61
C ALA A 658 -22.81 2.53 -2.10
N GLN A 659 -23.77 2.71 -1.19
CA GLN A 659 -24.60 1.61 -0.69
C GLN A 659 -25.55 1.09 -1.78
#